data_5a59dc8be79e0c555313067ff3835334
#
_entry.id   5a59dc8be79e0c555313067ff3835334
#
_cell.length_a   1.000
_cell.length_b   1.000
_cell.length_c   1.000
_cell.angle_alpha   90.00
_cell.angle_beta   90.00
_cell.angle_gamma   90.00
#
_symmetry.space_group_name_H-M   'P 1'
#
loop_
_entity.id
_entity.type
_entity.pdbx_description
1 polymer ?
#
loop_
_entity_poly.entity_id
_entity_poly.type
_entity_poly.pdbx_seq_one_letter_code
_entity_poly.pdbx_strand_id
1 'polypeptide(L)'
;MNHITKLWSLLSLAILLSVVGCQKEASDMDAQYGYVQFKLVKEASMESSATRATDVLERLADAYKIKVVMQSSGSTITQTLPLSSYDEESAEWGVTSDKLKLLVGTYSIIGYYIYDIMDEELYVGEGAGNFQVVEGGLNVKHIGVECVERGKIAFRLCKQLTTRADFEGDYLFEKIKAVDITVQNNFSKETTIFKGLKTSLVECYDTTDEGAILGSYMECEGSHWLKAGRYTVISYTTYSDAKASNQLESATIGNLATEFSVVDNQLNVIAEVPIQLLKSAEHIKDYEALKEIWLALDGPNWSFHGEEYASGTNWNFDKDIDMWGQQPGVTLNSEGRIENLNLSGFGAKGVVPDAIGQLTDLKLLYLGNHNELIGGYDASKSGRIDAMNYYTTALKRDGREGLSTELKQAITCDPNQRPILTSRIELKDVAFGNLTNGITGISRAVMRLTKLEQFFIANSPIKADDFFVEVDESSPYYQERNEWSWTNFTNLMDVEIYNCPKLDRLPRELITELPNIQSLNVAVNYGISAEQLKADWEALIDGASGEDVQILYIGFNNLEETPSTDYLRRMTKIGLLDCNSNHLRVVHPFGKEIAPTTILFDYNRIEEIHPAEDGYFCGVSQLEEFSCSNNNLTLLPDIFSASSVYSMLTVNFSSNSISALANGDAWRGVNTSTLNLADNNITELPKRLIGSGSRIGTLMLSSNGMRHIEEGALRGSGSENLTTIDLSFNRLTELPYEDFSISNIPYLYGIDLSSNAFSTFPYAPLSVDRLTVMSIRQQRDDEGNRTLKEWPTGLYTHKGLSAFYIGSNDLRKIEDTISPYILLFEIKDNPNISIDLSNVCPYIEMGYYELIYDSTQDIRGCDALNLD
;
A
#
# COMPACT_ATOMS: atom_id res chain seq x y z
N MET A 1 4.37 -17.57 7.20
CA MET A 1 5.84 -17.71 7.17
C MET A 1 6.58 -17.24 8.43
N ASN A 2 5.95 -16.53 9.37
CA ASN A 2 6.63 -15.98 10.56
C ASN A 2 6.66 -16.88 11.81
N HIS A 3 6.09 -18.06 11.76
CA HIS A 3 6.13 -19.00 12.89
C HIS A 3 7.18 -20.13 12.76
N ILE A 4 7.64 -20.40 11.55
CA ILE A 4 8.63 -21.46 11.29
C ILE A 4 10.06 -20.97 11.56
N THR A 5 10.35 -19.69 11.30
CA THR A 5 11.67 -19.09 11.55
C THR A 5 11.98 -18.91 13.05
N LYS A 6 10.96 -18.76 13.91
CA LYS A 6 11.17 -18.71 15.37
C LYS A 6 11.41 -20.08 15.99
N LEU A 7 10.92 -21.15 15.37
CA LEU A 7 11.17 -22.51 15.86
C LEU A 7 12.59 -22.98 15.54
N TRP A 8 13.16 -22.56 14.41
CA TRP A 8 14.52 -22.92 14.04
C TRP A 8 15.59 -22.16 14.84
N SER A 9 15.31 -20.92 15.28
CA SER A 9 16.23 -20.17 16.13
C SER A 9 16.26 -20.70 17.57
N LEU A 10 15.16 -21.27 18.06
CA LEU A 10 15.10 -21.91 19.37
C LEU A 10 15.74 -23.34 19.32
N LEU A 11 15.65 -24.03 18.19
CA LEU A 11 16.26 -25.35 18.03
C LEU A 11 17.78 -25.24 17.86
N SER A 12 18.29 -24.17 17.18
CA SER A 12 19.74 -23.94 17.07
C SER A 12 20.36 -23.52 18.39
N LEU A 13 19.62 -22.79 19.24
CA LEU A 13 20.12 -22.44 20.59
C LEU A 13 20.12 -23.64 21.54
N ALA A 14 19.14 -24.54 21.41
CA ALA A 14 19.10 -25.79 22.20
C ALA A 14 20.20 -26.77 21.79
N ILE A 15 20.60 -26.79 20.50
CA ILE A 15 21.69 -27.65 20.02
C ILE A 15 23.06 -27.07 20.42
N LEU A 16 23.21 -25.74 20.53
CA LEU A 16 24.45 -25.14 21.05
C LEU A 16 24.61 -25.34 22.55
N LEU A 17 23.54 -25.51 23.32
CA LEU A 17 23.60 -25.80 24.76
C LEU A 17 23.81 -27.31 25.06
N SER A 18 23.57 -28.21 24.12
CA SER A 18 23.74 -29.65 24.28
C SER A 18 25.10 -30.19 23.81
N VAL A 19 25.93 -29.35 23.15
CA VAL A 19 27.29 -29.75 22.71
C VAL A 19 28.38 -29.36 23.73
N VAL A 20 28.04 -28.65 24.80
CA VAL A 20 28.99 -28.30 25.89
C VAL A 20 28.99 -29.32 27.03
N GLY A 21 28.28 -30.41 26.85
CA GLY A 21 28.22 -31.49 27.89
C GLY A 21 28.69 -32.85 27.46
N CYS A 22 29.90 -33.00 26.95
CA CYS A 22 30.65 -34.24 26.90
C CYS A 22 32.02 -34.04 26.23
N GLN A 23 33.00 -33.58 26.96
CA GLN A 23 34.40 -33.97 26.76
C GLN A 23 34.89 -34.62 28.02
N LYS A 24 35.14 -35.91 27.89
CA LYS A 24 35.85 -36.72 28.85
C LYS A 24 37.26 -36.19 29.02
N GLU A 25 37.62 -36.13 30.29
CA GLU A 25 38.93 -36.34 30.89
C GLU A 25 40.14 -36.31 29.96
N ALA A 26 40.80 -35.17 29.95
CA ALA A 26 42.23 -35.09 29.79
C ALA A 26 42.77 -34.61 31.15
N SER A 27 43.56 -35.44 31.72
CA SER A 27 44.35 -35.33 32.92
C SER A 27 44.38 -34.01 33.68
N ASP A 28 44.00 -34.09 34.94
CA ASP A 28 44.25 -33.16 36.05
C ASP A 28 45.64 -32.46 35.95
N MET A 29 45.64 -31.24 35.47
CA MET A 29 46.40 -30.20 36.15
C MET A 29 45.36 -29.50 37.03
N ASP A 30 45.45 -29.69 38.34
CA ASP A 30 44.67 -28.98 39.33
C ASP A 30 44.82 -27.48 39.09
N ALA A 31 43.82 -26.88 38.41
CA ALA A 31 43.79 -25.43 38.25
C ALA A 31 43.55 -24.83 39.63
N GLN A 32 44.61 -24.32 40.23
CA GLN A 32 44.56 -23.70 41.52
C GLN A 32 43.78 -22.38 41.39
N TYR A 33 42.77 -22.23 42.23
CA TYR A 33 41.93 -21.04 42.28
C TYR A 33 42.08 -20.33 43.64
N GLY A 34 42.02 -19.00 43.59
CA GLY A 34 41.86 -18.15 44.76
C GLY A 34 40.76 -17.15 44.53
N TYR A 35 40.62 -16.24 45.46
CA TYR A 35 39.58 -15.21 45.43
C TYR A 35 40.18 -13.82 45.51
N VAL A 36 39.54 -12.89 44.84
CA VAL A 36 39.77 -11.44 45.02
C VAL A 36 38.45 -10.76 45.36
N GLN A 37 38.56 -9.74 46.21
CA GLN A 37 37.47 -8.86 46.58
C GLN A 37 37.96 -7.44 46.41
N PHE A 38 37.20 -6.62 45.69
CA PHE A 38 37.56 -5.23 45.46
C PHE A 38 36.93 -4.36 46.55
N LYS A 39 37.76 -3.56 47.22
CA LYS A 39 37.35 -2.60 48.25
C LYS A 39 37.59 -1.19 47.71
N LEU A 40 36.50 -0.43 47.52
CA LEU A 40 36.57 0.94 47.08
C LEU A 40 36.82 1.84 48.26
N VAL A 41 37.86 2.60 48.24
CA VAL A 41 38.28 3.51 49.29
C VAL A 41 38.56 4.90 48.70
N LYS A 42 38.31 5.94 49.45
CA LYS A 42 38.71 7.28 49.07
C LYS A 42 40.21 7.39 49.03
N GLU A 43 40.78 7.84 47.92
CA GLU A 43 42.19 8.18 47.88
C GLU A 43 42.41 9.56 48.56
N ALA A 44 43.26 9.59 49.59
CA ALA A 44 43.59 10.81 50.29
C ALA A 44 44.49 11.67 49.40
N SER A 45 43.89 12.54 48.59
CA SER A 45 44.67 13.61 47.93
C SER A 45 45.13 14.62 48.98
N MET A 46 46.42 14.88 49.06
CA MET A 46 46.96 15.99 49.86
C MET A 46 46.35 17.29 49.37
N GLU A 47 45.61 18.00 50.24
CA GLU A 47 44.95 19.30 50.05
C GLU A 47 43.53 19.24 49.45
N SER A 48 42.55 18.92 50.23
CA SER A 48 41.18 19.37 49.98
C SER A 48 40.46 19.72 51.30
N SER A 49 39.68 20.81 51.25
CA SER A 49 38.88 21.30 52.37
C SER A 49 37.86 20.24 52.87
N ALA A 50 37.53 20.24 54.15
CA ALA A 50 36.66 19.27 54.83
C ALA A 50 35.24 19.06 54.17
N THR A 51 34.77 20.03 53.42
CA THR A 51 33.49 19.98 52.68
C THR A 51 33.51 19.04 51.44
N ARG A 52 34.63 18.86 50.78
CA ARG A 52 34.78 17.94 49.64
C ARG A 52 34.86 16.45 50.06
N ALA A 53 35.24 16.17 51.31
CA ALA A 53 35.36 14.82 51.83
C ALA A 53 34.01 14.12 52.01
N THR A 54 33.00 14.87 52.38
CA THR A 54 31.61 14.40 52.57
C THR A 54 30.95 14.03 51.25
N ASP A 55 31.18 14.77 50.21
CA ASP A 55 30.55 14.59 48.89
C ASP A 55 30.98 13.29 48.20
N VAL A 56 32.25 12.88 48.30
CA VAL A 56 32.73 11.63 47.74
C VAL A 56 32.16 10.42 48.46
N LEU A 57 32.00 10.50 49.78
CA LEU A 57 31.41 9.42 50.57
C LEU A 57 29.90 9.27 50.31
N GLU A 58 29.20 10.37 50.09
CA GLU A 58 27.77 10.34 49.73
C GLU A 58 27.57 9.68 48.36
N ARG A 59 28.42 9.96 47.37
CA ARG A 59 28.30 9.33 46.03
C ARG A 59 28.69 7.85 46.02
N LEU A 60 29.64 7.40 46.82
CA LEU A 60 29.95 5.97 46.97
C LEU A 60 28.81 5.20 47.61
N ALA A 61 27.93 5.88 48.39
CA ALA A 61 26.74 5.25 48.95
C ALA A 61 25.77 4.78 47.89
N ASP A 62 25.73 5.45 46.72
CA ASP A 62 24.87 5.09 45.56
C ASP A 62 25.49 4.00 44.66
N ALA A 63 26.74 3.58 44.95
CA ALA A 63 27.43 2.56 44.14
C ALA A 63 26.80 1.15 44.33
N TYR A 64 26.26 0.61 43.23
CA TYR A 64 25.53 -0.64 43.24
C TYR A 64 26.33 -1.80 42.63
N LYS A 65 27.14 -1.57 41.60
CA LYS A 65 27.99 -2.55 40.96
C LYS A 65 29.30 -1.96 40.44
N ILE A 66 30.33 -2.79 40.34
CA ILE A 66 31.61 -2.47 39.74
C ILE A 66 31.88 -3.41 38.57
N LYS A 67 32.26 -2.85 37.44
CA LYS A 67 32.82 -3.54 36.28
C LYS A 67 34.33 -3.36 36.29
N VAL A 68 35.09 -4.44 36.43
CA VAL A 68 36.56 -4.40 36.43
C VAL A 68 37.08 -5.05 35.15
N VAL A 69 37.98 -4.36 34.49
CA VAL A 69 38.71 -4.86 33.32
C VAL A 69 40.14 -5.17 33.78
N MET A 70 40.53 -6.41 33.68
CA MET A 70 41.81 -6.91 34.18
C MET A 70 42.57 -7.60 33.05
N GLN A 71 43.91 -7.62 33.16
CA GLN A 71 44.77 -8.36 32.26
C GLN A 71 45.63 -9.36 33.07
N SER A 72 45.71 -10.57 32.58
CA SER A 72 46.62 -11.62 33.10
C SER A 72 47.16 -12.44 31.95
N SER A 73 48.48 -12.65 31.91
CA SER A 73 49.15 -13.45 30.87
C SER A 73 48.78 -13.13 29.44
N GLY A 74 48.55 -11.84 29.14
CA GLY A 74 48.17 -11.36 27.79
C GLY A 74 46.70 -11.43 27.45
N SER A 75 45.84 -12.00 28.32
CA SER A 75 44.40 -12.09 28.14
C SER A 75 43.68 -11.04 28.96
N THR A 76 42.68 -10.39 28.36
CA THR A 76 41.82 -9.39 29.04
C THR A 76 40.59 -10.09 29.59
N ILE A 77 40.29 -9.86 30.86
CA ILE A 77 39.15 -10.39 31.59
C ILE A 77 38.29 -9.23 32.06
N THR A 78 37.01 -9.26 31.76
CA THR A 78 36.06 -8.26 32.24
C THR A 78 35.04 -8.95 33.14
N GLN A 79 34.85 -8.42 34.35
CA GLN A 79 33.89 -8.93 35.32
C GLN A 79 33.05 -7.78 35.90
N THR A 80 31.77 -8.03 36.07
CA THR A 80 30.87 -7.10 36.75
C THR A 80 30.38 -7.75 38.05
N LEU A 81 30.58 -7.07 39.14
CA LEU A 81 30.30 -7.57 40.50
C LEU A 81 29.39 -6.60 41.23
N PRO A 82 28.40 -7.09 42.01
CA PRO A 82 27.61 -6.22 42.88
C PRO A 82 28.49 -5.67 43.98
N LEU A 83 28.11 -4.49 44.42
CA LEU A 83 28.73 -3.79 45.54
C LEU A 83 27.79 -3.76 46.78
N SER A 84 28.34 -3.84 47.96
CA SER A 84 27.66 -3.69 49.20
C SER A 84 28.48 -2.80 50.14
N SER A 85 27.79 -1.99 50.94
CA SER A 85 28.45 -1.21 52.01
C SER A 85 29.01 -2.16 53.04
N TYR A 86 30.24 -1.93 53.53
CA TYR A 86 30.71 -2.65 54.69
C TYR A 86 30.53 -1.84 55.94
N ASP A 87 30.48 -2.56 57.06
CA ASP A 87 29.88 -2.23 58.32
C ASP A 87 30.29 -0.88 58.96
N GLU A 88 29.30 -0.18 59.54
CA GLU A 88 29.40 1.15 60.13
C GLU A 88 30.19 1.23 61.41
N GLU A 89 30.63 0.08 62.01
CA GLU A 89 31.37 0.05 63.29
C GLU A 89 32.87 0.24 63.12
N SER A 90 33.41 0.20 61.91
CA SER A 90 34.83 0.51 61.69
C SER A 90 34.96 1.95 61.17
N ALA A 91 35.96 2.67 61.64
CA ALA A 91 36.26 4.06 61.30
C ALA A 91 36.55 4.30 59.79
N GLU A 92 36.36 3.30 58.96
CA GLU A 92 36.57 3.31 57.50
C GLU A 92 35.26 2.99 56.77
N TRP A 93 34.55 4.00 56.28
CA TRP A 93 33.41 3.80 55.45
C TRP A 93 33.84 3.54 53.99
N GLY A 94 33.12 2.63 53.28
CA GLY A 94 33.36 2.31 51.89
C GLY A 94 32.45 1.19 51.37
N VAL A 95 32.60 0.82 50.11
CA VAL A 95 31.87 -0.27 49.47
C VAL A 95 32.82 -1.39 49.03
N THR A 96 32.33 -2.63 49.08
CA THR A 96 33.09 -3.81 48.74
C THR A 96 32.33 -4.69 47.73
N SER A 97 33.06 -5.31 46.80
CA SER A 97 32.45 -6.22 45.85
C SER A 97 32.23 -7.60 46.47
N ASP A 98 31.39 -8.40 45.80
CA ASP A 98 31.39 -9.83 46.00
C ASP A 98 32.76 -10.44 45.68
N LYS A 99 33.05 -11.62 46.20
CA LYS A 99 34.29 -12.35 45.94
C LYS A 99 34.33 -12.95 44.57
N LEU A 100 35.31 -12.59 43.78
CA LEU A 100 35.53 -13.12 42.43
C LEU A 100 36.53 -14.28 42.48
N LYS A 101 36.17 -15.45 41.99
CA LYS A 101 37.06 -16.63 41.86
C LYS A 101 37.89 -16.47 40.56
N LEU A 102 39.21 -16.52 40.71
CA LEU A 102 40.17 -16.41 39.60
C LEU A 102 41.25 -17.53 39.72
N LEU A 103 41.90 -17.83 38.59
CA LEU A 103 43.06 -18.68 38.58
C LEU A 103 44.21 -18.05 39.37
N VAL A 104 45.06 -18.86 39.98
CA VAL A 104 46.27 -18.41 40.63
C VAL A 104 47.16 -17.70 39.64
N GLY A 105 47.55 -16.46 39.93
CA GLY A 105 48.36 -15.64 39.04
C GLY A 105 48.38 -14.19 39.45
N THR A 106 49.10 -13.37 38.64
CA THR A 106 49.17 -11.92 38.78
C THR A 106 48.24 -11.26 37.81
N TYR A 107 47.42 -10.34 38.27
CA TYR A 107 46.45 -9.57 37.52
C TYR A 107 46.75 -8.10 37.61
N SER A 108 46.60 -7.40 36.50
CA SER A 108 46.71 -5.95 36.42
C SER A 108 45.31 -5.38 36.12
N ILE A 109 44.82 -4.44 36.89
CA ILE A 109 43.58 -3.72 36.63
C ILE A 109 43.91 -2.63 35.63
N ILE A 110 43.36 -2.74 34.42
CA ILE A 110 43.48 -1.75 33.33
C ILE A 110 42.42 -0.69 33.38
N GLY A 111 41.23 -1.03 33.92
CA GLY A 111 40.13 -0.05 34.06
C GLY A 111 39.06 -0.56 35.01
N TYR A 112 38.33 0.33 35.61
CA TYR A 112 37.14 0.01 36.38
C TYR A 112 36.07 1.05 36.20
N TYR A 113 34.81 0.61 36.34
CA TYR A 113 33.62 1.40 36.13
C TYR A 113 32.66 1.08 37.30
N ILE A 114 32.14 2.12 37.93
CA ILE A 114 31.23 1.99 39.07
C ILE A 114 29.87 2.53 38.62
N TYR A 115 28.81 1.77 38.87
CA TYR A 115 27.46 2.09 38.44
C TYR A 115 26.53 2.14 39.67
N ASP A 116 25.50 2.98 39.58
CA ASP A 116 24.37 2.96 40.47
C ASP A 116 23.36 1.85 40.16
N ILE A 117 22.23 1.83 40.86
CA ILE A 117 21.15 0.85 40.65
C ILE A 117 20.43 1.03 39.33
N MET A 118 20.49 2.22 38.70
CA MET A 118 19.87 2.56 37.43
C MET A 118 20.80 2.29 36.25
N ASP A 119 21.98 1.68 36.47
CA ASP A 119 23.04 1.50 35.46
C ASP A 119 23.72 2.80 35.02
N GLU A 120 23.58 3.90 35.74
CA GLU A 120 24.31 5.11 35.49
C GLU A 120 25.74 5.02 36.05
N GLU A 121 26.68 5.47 35.25
CA GLU A 121 28.11 5.41 35.59
C GLU A 121 28.49 6.52 36.59
N LEU A 122 28.82 6.14 37.82
CA LEU A 122 29.22 7.07 38.87
C LEU A 122 30.70 7.44 38.81
N TYR A 123 31.57 6.45 38.51
CA TYR A 123 33.01 6.64 38.46
C TYR A 123 33.65 5.77 37.40
N VAL A 124 34.69 6.25 36.79
CA VAL A 124 35.59 5.53 35.88
C VAL A 124 37.02 5.80 36.29
N GLY A 125 37.81 4.76 36.33
CA GLY A 125 39.23 4.92 36.55
C GLY A 125 40.07 3.94 35.73
N GLU A 126 41.30 4.33 35.48
CA GLU A 126 42.29 3.51 34.77
C GLU A 126 43.42 3.13 35.74
N GLY A 127 43.99 1.93 35.55
CA GLY A 127 45.26 1.56 36.13
C GLY A 127 45.30 1.40 37.67
N ALA A 128 44.33 0.73 38.28
CA ALA A 128 44.30 0.53 39.75
C ALA A 128 45.37 -0.44 40.29
N GLY A 129 46.43 -0.67 39.53
CA GLY A 129 47.61 -1.46 39.95
C GLY A 129 47.41 -2.98 39.87
N ASN A 130 48.40 -3.74 40.32
CA ASN A 130 48.40 -5.19 40.24
C ASN A 130 47.96 -5.84 41.56
N PHE A 131 47.47 -7.05 41.46
CA PHE A 131 47.20 -7.93 42.60
C PHE A 131 47.52 -9.37 42.24
N GLN A 132 47.79 -10.17 43.26
CA GLN A 132 48.16 -11.58 43.12
C GLN A 132 47.06 -12.48 43.74
N VAL A 133 46.65 -13.45 42.97
CA VAL A 133 45.72 -14.50 43.47
C VAL A 133 46.51 -15.70 43.83
N VAL A 134 46.40 -16.16 45.09
CA VAL A 134 47.09 -17.35 45.63
C VAL A 134 46.03 -18.43 45.88
N GLU A 135 46.51 -19.69 45.85
CA GLU A 135 45.63 -20.85 46.01
C GLU A 135 44.88 -20.82 47.33
N GLY A 136 43.54 -20.93 47.28
CA GLY A 136 42.65 -20.91 48.44
C GLY A 136 42.62 -19.61 49.22
N GLY A 137 43.44 -18.63 48.85
CA GLY A 137 43.55 -17.31 49.53
C GLY A 137 42.48 -16.33 49.06
N LEU A 138 42.18 -15.35 49.91
CA LEU A 138 41.39 -14.16 49.58
C LEU A 138 42.32 -12.95 49.54
N ASN A 139 42.40 -12.32 48.37
CA ASN A 139 43.09 -11.03 48.23
C ASN A 139 42.04 -9.93 48.26
N VAL A 140 42.23 -8.96 49.16
CA VAL A 140 41.40 -7.73 49.20
C VAL A 140 42.19 -6.63 48.49
N LYS A 141 41.76 -6.32 47.25
CA LYS A 141 42.38 -5.25 46.48
C LYS A 141 41.67 -3.94 46.74
N HIS A 142 42.38 -3.01 47.28
CA HIS A 142 41.90 -1.65 47.47
C HIS A 142 42.03 -0.89 46.14
N ILE A 143 40.93 -0.21 45.74
CA ILE A 143 40.89 0.70 44.61
C ILE A 143 40.60 2.10 45.15
N GLY A 144 41.59 2.96 45.02
CA GLY A 144 41.40 4.37 45.33
C GLY A 144 40.52 5.02 44.30
N VAL A 145 39.45 5.66 44.73
CA VAL A 145 38.54 6.39 43.86
C VAL A 145 38.86 7.86 44.00
N GLU A 146 39.46 8.45 42.95
CA GLU A 146 39.59 9.91 42.85
C GLU A 146 38.27 10.51 42.38
N CYS A 147 37.83 11.53 43.05
CA CYS A 147 36.67 12.30 42.63
C CYS A 147 37.09 13.21 41.45
N VAL A 148 36.83 12.75 40.24
CA VAL A 148 36.92 13.64 39.06
C VAL A 148 35.67 14.50 39.09
N GLU A 149 35.83 15.82 39.23
CA GLU A 149 34.74 16.78 39.13
C GLU A 149 34.05 16.60 37.77
N ARG A 150 32.79 16.24 37.76
CA ARG A 150 31.99 15.97 36.56
C ARG A 150 30.58 16.53 36.68
N GLY A 151 30.03 16.94 35.56
CA GLY A 151 28.60 17.28 35.45
C GLY A 151 27.96 16.49 34.33
N LYS A 152 26.65 16.42 34.35
CA LYS A 152 25.88 15.83 33.27
C LYS A 152 25.49 16.91 32.24
N ILE A 153 25.70 16.59 30.98
CA ILE A 153 25.35 17.44 29.83
C ILE A 153 24.35 16.74 28.95
N ALA A 154 23.43 17.49 28.40
CA ALA A 154 22.57 17.10 27.31
C ALA A 154 22.84 18.02 26.12
N PHE A 155 22.61 17.51 24.93
CA PHE A 155 22.80 18.30 23.71
C PHE A 155 21.48 18.71 23.11
N ARG A 156 21.47 19.94 22.59
CA ARG A 156 20.36 20.48 21.81
C ARG A 156 20.91 20.98 20.48
N LEU A 157 20.35 20.46 19.38
CA LEU A 157 20.66 20.99 18.06
C LEU A 157 19.79 22.22 17.82
N CYS A 158 20.41 23.32 17.49
CA CYS A 158 19.74 24.57 17.19
C CYS A 158 20.01 24.96 15.76
N LYS A 159 18.99 25.36 15.02
CA LYS A 159 19.17 25.90 13.69
C LYS A 159 19.92 27.21 13.77
N GLN A 160 20.93 27.39 12.95
CA GLN A 160 21.58 28.68 12.84
C GLN A 160 20.66 29.66 12.12
N LEU A 161 20.15 30.65 12.82
CA LEU A 161 19.32 31.71 12.25
C LEU A 161 20.18 32.57 11.33
N THR A 162 20.04 32.39 10.03
CA THR A 162 20.35 33.47 9.09
C THR A 162 19.17 34.44 9.18
N THR A 163 19.41 35.70 9.35
CA THR A 163 18.62 36.92 9.54
C THR A 163 17.15 37.00 9.07
N ARG A 164 16.42 35.92 8.89
CA ARG A 164 14.98 35.87 8.61
C ARG A 164 14.30 35.03 9.67
N ALA A 165 13.64 35.72 10.56
CA ALA A 165 12.77 35.16 11.58
C ALA A 165 11.53 34.52 10.95
N ASP A 166 10.94 33.59 11.66
CA ASP A 166 9.63 32.98 11.49
C ASP A 166 9.58 31.76 10.56
N PHE A 167 9.84 30.56 11.15
CA PHE A 167 9.77 29.31 10.43
C PHE A 167 8.88 28.27 11.11
N GLU A 168 7.83 27.87 10.41
CA GLU A 168 7.14 26.60 10.64
C GLU A 168 7.91 25.49 9.86
N GLY A 169 8.58 24.61 10.62
CA GLY A 169 9.16 23.37 10.14
C GLY A 169 10.36 23.49 9.15
N ASP A 170 11.40 22.72 9.39
CA ASP A 170 12.58 22.65 8.54
C ASP A 170 12.80 21.21 8.06
N TYR A 171 12.55 20.98 6.79
CA TYR A 171 12.59 19.64 6.20
C TYR A 171 13.92 18.91 6.37
N LEU A 172 15.04 19.59 6.21
CA LEU A 172 16.37 18.98 6.39
C LEU A 172 16.70 18.80 7.87
N PHE A 173 16.31 19.76 8.72
CA PHE A 173 16.46 19.67 10.16
C PHE A 173 15.65 18.53 10.76
N GLU A 174 14.40 18.34 10.36
CA GLU A 174 13.55 17.24 10.77
C GLU A 174 14.03 15.85 10.33
N LYS A 175 14.83 15.78 9.26
CA LYS A 175 15.43 14.53 8.81
C LYS A 175 16.57 14.04 9.70
N ILE A 176 17.13 14.87 10.58
CA ILE A 176 18.19 14.46 11.49
C ILE A 176 17.59 13.47 12.51
N LYS A 177 18.04 12.23 12.45
CA LYS A 177 17.59 11.15 13.36
C LYS A 177 18.68 10.71 14.33
N ALA A 178 19.93 11.05 14.04
CA ALA A 178 21.06 10.89 14.94
C ALA A 178 22.15 11.91 14.63
N VAL A 179 23.02 12.15 15.61
CA VAL A 179 24.14 13.08 15.48
C VAL A 179 25.37 12.57 16.22
N ASP A 180 26.55 12.78 15.66
CA ASP A 180 27.83 12.72 16.35
C ASP A 180 28.24 14.16 16.69
N ILE A 181 28.64 14.40 17.93
CA ILE A 181 29.05 15.72 18.40
C ILE A 181 30.46 15.64 18.98
N THR A 182 31.34 16.53 18.54
CA THR A 182 32.69 16.66 19.06
C THR A 182 32.81 17.94 19.89
N VAL A 183 33.20 17.78 21.13
CA VAL A 183 33.51 18.90 22.03
C VAL A 183 35.00 18.92 22.37
N GLN A 184 35.55 20.10 22.54
CA GLN A 184 36.94 20.30 22.95
C GLN A 184 36.98 21.03 24.28
N ASN A 185 37.79 20.54 25.21
CA ASN A 185 38.10 21.24 26.43
C ASN A 185 38.99 22.47 26.11
N ASN A 186 38.58 23.65 26.55
CA ASN A 186 39.23 24.90 26.18
C ASN A 186 40.64 25.06 26.79
N PHE A 187 40.91 24.35 27.89
CA PHE A 187 42.22 24.39 28.56
C PHE A 187 43.13 23.25 28.14
N SER A 188 42.69 21.98 28.28
CA SER A 188 43.55 20.83 27.93
C SER A 188 43.67 20.57 26.44
N LYS A 189 42.77 21.12 25.63
CA LYS A 189 42.60 20.84 24.19
C LYS A 189 42.21 19.39 23.87
N GLU A 190 41.91 18.58 24.85
CA GLU A 190 41.39 17.24 24.64
C GLU A 190 40.01 17.30 24.00
N THR A 191 39.75 16.38 23.08
CA THR A 191 38.47 16.27 22.39
C THR A 191 37.72 15.03 22.89
N THR A 192 36.40 15.20 23.06
CA THR A 192 35.49 14.12 23.38
C THR A 192 34.47 14.03 22.27
N ILE A 193 34.20 12.81 21.76
CA ILE A 193 33.21 12.57 20.71
C ILE A 193 32.06 11.76 21.28
N PHE A 194 30.85 12.30 21.18
CA PHE A 194 29.57 11.63 21.50
C PHE A 194 29.00 11.12 20.18
N LYS A 195 28.82 9.80 20.05
CA LYS A 195 28.44 9.16 18.78
C LYS A 195 27.01 8.63 18.81
N GLY A 196 26.32 8.76 17.69
CA GLY A 196 25.02 8.15 17.42
C GLY A 196 23.94 8.60 18.38
N LEU A 197 24.01 9.85 18.88
CA LEU A 197 22.98 10.40 19.74
C LEU A 197 21.70 10.53 18.93
N LYS A 198 20.67 9.81 19.32
CA LYS A 198 19.37 9.92 18.67
C LYS A 198 18.71 11.26 18.96
N THR A 199 18.00 11.78 17.99
CA THR A 199 17.38 13.10 18.06
C THR A 199 15.87 13.02 17.98
N SER A 200 15.19 13.95 18.66
CA SER A 200 13.75 14.17 18.61
C SER A 200 13.45 15.66 18.45
N LEU A 201 12.50 16.00 17.57
CA LEU A 201 12.06 17.37 17.35
C LEU A 201 11.22 17.85 18.52
N VAL A 202 11.50 19.05 19.00
CA VAL A 202 10.73 19.77 20.03
C VAL A 202 10.30 21.11 19.47
N GLU A 203 9.00 21.33 19.41
CA GLU A 203 8.41 22.59 18.96
C GLU A 203 8.18 23.53 20.15
N CYS A 204 8.51 24.79 19.97
CA CYS A 204 8.30 25.83 20.97
C CYS A 204 7.07 26.65 20.58
N TYR A 205 6.06 26.65 21.43
CA TYR A 205 4.81 27.40 21.23
C TYR A 205 4.80 28.71 21.98
N ASP A 206 4.16 29.72 21.37
CA ASP A 206 3.88 30.98 22.11
C ASP A 206 2.80 30.72 23.13
N THR A 207 3.09 31.03 24.39
CA THR A 207 2.13 30.91 25.50
C THR A 207 1.07 32.02 25.49
N THR A 208 1.24 33.04 24.67
CA THR A 208 0.33 34.22 24.61
C THR A 208 -0.59 34.17 23.38
N ASP A 209 -0.26 33.38 22.37
CA ASP A 209 -1.06 33.17 21.17
C ASP A 209 -1.24 31.66 20.96
N GLU A 210 -2.44 31.12 21.25
CA GLU A 210 -2.72 29.68 21.21
C GLU A 210 -2.49 29.13 19.81
N GLY A 211 -1.35 28.46 19.59
CA GLY A 211 -1.01 27.72 18.40
C GLY A 211 0.10 28.33 17.52
N ALA A 212 0.66 29.48 17.87
CA ALA A 212 1.81 30.02 17.14
C ALA A 212 3.10 29.28 17.53
N ILE A 213 3.79 28.69 16.55
CA ILE A 213 5.10 28.05 16.75
C ILE A 213 6.18 29.13 16.72
N LEU A 214 6.87 29.31 17.85
CA LEU A 214 7.97 30.27 18.00
C LEU A 214 9.30 29.75 17.43
N GLY A 215 9.42 28.45 17.21
CA GLY A 215 10.61 27.81 16.69
C GLY A 215 10.69 26.35 17.08
N SER A 216 11.72 25.66 16.61
CA SER A 216 11.96 24.25 16.92
C SER A 216 13.42 24.00 17.20
N TYR A 217 13.71 22.98 18.01
CA TYR A 217 15.06 22.45 18.20
C TYR A 217 15.01 20.92 18.28
N MET A 218 16.17 20.28 18.07
CA MET A 218 16.28 18.83 18.27
C MET A 218 16.90 18.56 19.64
N GLU A 219 16.25 17.77 20.49
CA GLU A 219 16.88 17.21 21.69
C GLU A 219 17.58 15.91 21.36
N CYS A 220 18.83 15.77 21.84
CA CYS A 220 19.55 14.52 21.79
C CYS A 220 19.15 13.63 22.98
N GLU A 221 18.92 12.36 22.71
CA GLU A 221 18.53 11.37 23.74
C GLU A 221 19.64 11.20 24.78
N GLY A 222 19.27 11.32 26.04
CA GLY A 222 20.11 11.05 27.17
C GLY A 222 20.95 12.25 27.67
N SER A 223 21.56 12.06 28.82
CA SER A 223 22.55 12.96 29.39
C SER A 223 23.87 12.23 29.65
N HIS A 224 24.98 12.91 29.42
CA HIS A 224 26.33 12.32 29.39
C HIS A 224 27.23 12.98 30.42
N TRP A 225 28.04 12.19 31.10
CA TRP A 225 29.02 12.72 32.01
C TRP A 225 30.21 13.34 31.27
N LEU A 226 30.59 14.55 31.67
CA LEU A 226 31.77 15.24 31.18
C LEU A 226 32.53 15.85 32.37
N LYS A 227 33.88 15.85 32.30
CA LYS A 227 34.71 16.46 33.38
C LYS A 227 34.36 17.94 33.53
N ALA A 228 34.48 18.46 34.76
CA ALA A 228 34.28 19.86 34.99
C ALA A 228 35.31 20.69 34.17
N GLY A 229 34.84 21.76 33.57
CA GLY A 229 35.66 22.59 32.73
C GLY A 229 34.84 23.41 31.74
N ARG A 230 35.54 24.21 30.91
CA ARG A 230 34.93 24.95 29.81
C ARG A 230 35.21 24.20 28.49
N TYR A 231 34.18 24.05 27.71
CA TYR A 231 34.16 23.30 26.48
C TYR A 231 33.58 24.12 25.33
N THR A 232 34.01 23.80 24.15
CA THR A 232 33.50 24.35 22.90
C THR A 232 33.05 23.20 22.02
N VAL A 233 31.87 23.29 21.44
CA VAL A 233 31.44 22.38 20.39
C VAL A 233 32.16 22.74 19.11
N ILE A 234 33.02 21.85 18.60
CA ILE A 234 33.90 22.14 17.46
C ILE A 234 33.45 21.55 16.13
N SER A 235 32.70 20.44 16.18
CA SER A 235 32.14 19.82 14.97
C SER A 235 30.98 18.89 15.29
N TYR A 236 30.22 18.61 14.28
CA TYR A 236 29.15 17.62 14.31
C TYR A 236 29.07 16.85 12.99
N THR A 237 28.40 15.69 13.04
CA THR A 237 27.98 14.94 11.86
C THR A 237 26.55 14.46 12.09
N THR A 238 25.62 14.81 11.20
CA THR A 238 24.21 14.46 11.29
C THR A 238 23.88 13.28 10.37
N TYR A 239 22.87 12.50 10.76
CA TYR A 239 22.43 11.29 10.05
C TYR A 239 20.92 11.27 9.89
N SER A 240 20.46 10.74 8.75
CA SER A 240 19.02 10.57 8.44
C SER A 240 18.40 9.34 9.08
N ASP A 241 19.17 8.49 9.72
CA ASP A 241 18.70 7.28 10.38
C ASP A 241 19.20 7.18 11.84
N ALA A 242 18.41 6.55 12.69
CA ALA A 242 18.70 6.39 14.12
C ALA A 242 19.87 5.44 14.43
N LYS A 243 20.47 4.78 13.43
CA LYS A 243 21.66 3.94 13.58
C LYS A 243 22.94 4.68 13.21
N ALA A 244 22.84 5.94 12.82
CA ALA A 244 23.94 6.78 12.37
C ALA A 244 24.75 6.15 11.22
N SER A 245 24.04 5.58 10.23
CA SER A 245 24.64 4.95 9.06
C SER A 245 24.57 5.78 7.78
N ASN A 246 23.55 6.64 7.64
CA ASN A 246 23.34 7.51 6.49
C ASN A 246 23.63 8.95 6.84
N GLN A 247 24.85 9.41 6.55
CA GLN A 247 25.30 10.75 6.83
C GLN A 247 24.55 11.79 5.98
N LEU A 248 24.04 12.85 6.63
CA LEU A 248 23.44 14.02 5.96
C LEU A 248 24.48 15.13 5.78
N GLU A 249 25.11 15.54 6.87
CA GLU A 249 26.04 16.66 6.91
C GLU A 249 27.18 16.38 7.89
N SER A 250 28.37 16.89 7.60
CA SER A 250 29.46 16.97 8.56
C SER A 250 30.09 18.37 8.46
N ALA A 251 30.07 19.07 9.58
CA ALA A 251 30.57 20.45 9.60
C ALA A 251 31.47 20.71 10.80
N THR A 252 32.50 21.55 10.56
CA THR A 252 33.29 22.14 11.62
C THR A 252 32.66 23.48 11.98
N ILE A 253 32.32 23.66 13.27
CA ILE A 253 31.73 24.91 13.78
C ILE A 253 32.84 25.93 13.98
N GLY A 254 33.01 26.85 13.06
CA GLY A 254 34.02 27.88 13.13
C GLY A 254 33.72 29.00 14.13
N ASN A 255 33.46 30.21 13.64
CA ASN A 255 33.21 31.40 14.47
C ASN A 255 31.89 31.38 15.28
N LEU A 256 31.08 30.36 15.09
CA LEU A 256 29.77 30.18 15.75
C LEU A 256 29.86 29.17 16.89
N ALA A 257 31.05 28.77 17.24
CA ALA A 257 31.29 27.79 18.28
C ALA A 257 30.64 28.20 19.59
N THR A 258 29.77 27.35 20.08
CA THR A 258 29.07 27.54 21.35
C THR A 258 29.94 27.04 22.48
N GLU A 259 30.26 27.94 23.42
CA GLU A 259 30.95 27.57 24.64
C GLU A 259 29.99 27.28 25.78
N PHE A 260 30.28 26.20 26.51
CA PHE A 260 29.51 25.84 27.70
C PHE A 260 30.46 25.48 28.85
N SER A 261 29.96 25.54 30.05
CA SER A 261 30.74 25.20 31.26
C SER A 261 30.08 24.02 31.96
N VAL A 262 30.88 23.06 32.33
CA VAL A 262 30.50 21.93 33.16
C VAL A 262 31.05 22.16 34.55
N VAL A 263 30.17 22.20 35.53
CA VAL A 263 30.55 22.38 36.94
C VAL A 263 30.26 21.08 37.67
N ASP A 264 31.10 20.80 38.69
CA ASP A 264 30.93 19.58 39.48
C ASP A 264 29.51 19.46 40.04
N ASN A 265 28.91 18.27 39.91
CA ASN A 265 27.56 17.97 40.36
C ASN A 265 26.40 18.71 39.64
N GLN A 266 26.66 19.44 38.60
CA GLN A 266 25.61 20.03 37.81
C GLN A 266 24.99 18.95 36.89
N LEU A 267 23.71 18.66 37.05
CA LEU A 267 23.03 17.53 36.34
C LEU A 267 22.30 17.95 35.05
N ASN A 268 22.17 19.26 34.78
CA ASN A 268 21.30 19.77 33.73
C ASN A 268 22.04 20.85 32.91
N VAL A 269 23.22 20.54 32.39
CA VAL A 269 23.92 21.45 31.46
C VAL A 269 23.39 21.16 30.08
N ILE A 270 22.87 22.15 29.37
CA ILE A 270 22.46 22.06 27.99
C ILE A 270 23.55 22.69 27.13
N ALA A 271 24.14 21.89 26.23
CA ALA A 271 25.08 22.36 25.23
C ALA A 271 24.37 22.51 23.87
N GLU A 272 24.30 23.73 23.38
CA GLU A 272 23.68 24.04 22.10
C GLU A 272 24.68 23.79 20.96
N VAL A 273 24.22 23.07 19.95
CA VAL A 273 25.00 22.73 18.74
C VAL A 273 24.36 23.46 17.56
N PRO A 274 24.98 24.49 17.02
CA PRO A 274 24.46 25.24 15.88
C PRO A 274 24.63 24.40 14.61
N ILE A 275 23.51 23.97 14.02
CA ILE A 275 23.50 23.22 12.78
C ILE A 275 23.52 24.19 11.59
N GLN A 276 24.52 24.04 10.74
CA GLN A 276 24.68 24.81 9.51
C GLN A 276 24.15 23.94 8.35
N LEU A 277 22.93 24.18 7.93
CA LEU A 277 22.40 23.49 6.76
C LEU A 277 23.08 24.06 5.51
N LEU A 278 24.10 23.37 5.03
CA LEU A 278 24.89 23.82 3.87
C LEU A 278 24.04 23.63 2.60
N LYS A 279 23.72 24.73 1.93
CA LYS A 279 22.97 24.75 0.67
C LYS A 279 23.92 24.60 -0.50
N SER A 280 23.70 23.62 -1.37
CA SER A 280 24.42 23.55 -2.63
C SER A 280 23.94 24.67 -3.59
N ALA A 281 24.76 25.05 -4.53
CA ALA A 281 24.36 25.99 -5.58
C ALA A 281 23.21 25.47 -6.42
N GLU A 282 23.15 24.16 -6.60
CA GLU A 282 22.08 23.50 -7.35
C GLU A 282 20.74 23.51 -6.58
N HIS A 283 20.77 23.38 -5.26
CA HIS A 283 19.58 23.51 -4.42
C HIS A 283 18.96 24.92 -4.54
N ILE A 284 19.80 25.96 -4.55
CA ILE A 284 19.36 27.35 -4.75
C ILE A 284 18.72 27.53 -6.12
N LYS A 285 19.32 26.97 -7.16
CA LYS A 285 18.78 27.03 -8.53
C LYS A 285 17.45 26.29 -8.66
N ASP A 286 17.28 25.14 -7.98
CA ASP A 286 16.00 24.42 -7.95
C ASP A 286 14.89 25.29 -7.32
N TYR A 287 15.18 25.99 -6.23
CA TYR A 287 14.24 26.93 -5.61
C TYR A 287 13.86 28.07 -6.55
N GLU A 288 14.82 28.66 -7.25
CA GLU A 288 14.58 29.70 -8.25
C GLU A 288 13.73 29.17 -9.41
N ALA A 289 13.99 27.95 -9.86
CA ALA A 289 13.20 27.27 -10.89
C ALA A 289 11.74 27.03 -10.45
N LEU A 290 11.52 26.57 -9.21
CA LEU A 290 10.17 26.42 -8.67
C LEU A 290 9.41 27.76 -8.68
N LYS A 291 10.09 28.87 -8.35
CA LYS A 291 9.46 30.19 -8.37
C LYS A 291 9.09 30.64 -9.78
N GLU A 292 9.93 30.34 -10.75
CA GLU A 292 9.64 30.63 -12.17
C GLU A 292 8.48 29.78 -12.68
N ILE A 293 8.46 28.49 -12.37
CA ILE A 293 7.37 27.56 -12.68
C ILE A 293 6.06 28.08 -12.08
N TRP A 294 6.07 28.47 -10.81
CA TRP A 294 4.90 29.00 -10.11
C TRP A 294 4.35 30.26 -10.79
N LEU A 295 5.23 31.20 -11.14
CA LEU A 295 4.83 32.43 -11.83
C LEU A 295 4.27 32.15 -13.24
N ALA A 296 4.90 31.24 -13.98
CA ALA A 296 4.49 30.90 -15.35
C ALA A 296 3.16 30.16 -15.42
N LEU A 297 2.82 29.42 -14.36
CA LEU A 297 1.64 28.59 -14.28
C LEU A 297 0.51 29.19 -13.42
N ASP A 298 0.45 30.53 -13.32
CA ASP A 298 -0.58 31.26 -12.56
C ASP A 298 -0.58 30.94 -11.04
N GLY A 299 0.60 30.70 -10.49
CA GLY A 299 0.82 30.27 -9.11
C GLY A 299 0.12 31.09 -8.04
N PRO A 300 0.06 32.46 -8.12
CA PRO A 300 -0.68 33.28 -7.15
C PRO A 300 -2.15 32.88 -7.00
N ASN A 301 -2.74 32.25 -8.01
CA ASN A 301 -4.13 31.80 -8.02
C ASN A 301 -4.30 30.30 -7.74
N TRP A 302 -3.25 29.59 -7.42
CA TRP A 302 -3.32 28.17 -7.08
C TRP A 302 -4.08 27.97 -5.77
N SER A 303 -4.80 26.86 -5.71
CA SER A 303 -5.50 26.44 -4.51
C SER A 303 -5.55 24.91 -4.47
N PHE A 304 -4.65 24.32 -3.73
CA PHE A 304 -4.64 22.88 -3.52
C PHE A 304 -5.76 22.45 -2.55
N HIS A 305 -6.53 21.44 -2.94
CA HIS A 305 -7.69 20.96 -2.18
C HIS A 305 -7.45 19.61 -1.48
N GLY A 306 -6.20 19.13 -1.39
CA GLY A 306 -5.84 17.91 -0.67
C GLY A 306 -5.76 18.12 0.83
N GLU A 307 -6.14 17.10 1.61
CA GLU A 307 -6.11 17.14 3.08
C GLU A 307 -4.70 16.91 3.68
N GLU A 308 -3.70 16.54 2.87
CA GLU A 308 -2.41 16.05 3.37
C GLU A 308 -1.37 17.12 3.72
N TYR A 309 -1.63 18.39 3.40
CA TYR A 309 -0.65 19.45 3.60
C TYR A 309 -1.11 20.45 4.65
N ALA A 310 -0.60 20.34 5.86
CA ALA A 310 -0.87 21.27 6.97
C ALA A 310 -0.34 22.70 6.70
N SER A 311 0.55 22.87 5.70
CA SER A 311 1.22 24.15 5.39
C SER A 311 0.42 25.10 4.48
N GLY A 312 -0.84 24.80 4.21
CA GLY A 312 -1.71 25.66 3.38
C GLY A 312 -1.99 25.09 1.99
N THR A 313 -2.71 25.85 1.17
CA THR A 313 -3.22 25.42 -0.13
C THR A 313 -2.38 25.88 -1.32
N ASN A 314 -1.28 26.57 -1.09
CA ASN A 314 -0.39 27.12 -2.12
C ASN A 314 1.06 27.12 -1.65
N TRP A 315 2.00 27.29 -2.56
CA TRP A 315 3.39 27.49 -2.22
C TRP A 315 3.63 28.84 -1.58
N ASN A 316 4.52 28.87 -0.59
CA ASN A 316 4.90 30.09 0.11
C ASN A 316 6.41 30.34 -0.07
N PHE A 317 6.75 31.31 -0.93
CA PHE A 317 8.13 31.68 -1.21
C PHE A 317 8.75 32.61 -0.15
N ASP A 318 8.01 32.98 0.89
CA ASP A 318 8.57 33.66 2.07
C ASP A 318 9.23 32.65 3.02
N LYS A 319 8.96 31.36 2.85
CA LYS A 319 9.68 30.28 3.54
C LYS A 319 11.10 30.17 3.02
N ASP A 320 12.01 29.82 3.93
CA ASP A 320 13.40 29.52 3.53
C ASP A 320 13.43 28.31 2.60
N ILE A 321 14.42 28.30 1.74
CA ILE A 321 14.66 27.24 0.76
C ILE A 321 14.79 25.85 1.40
N ASP A 322 15.30 25.76 2.63
CA ASP A 322 15.47 24.49 3.36
C ASP A 322 14.13 23.85 3.76
N MET A 323 13.06 24.62 3.72
CA MET A 323 11.71 24.18 4.14
C MET A 323 10.84 23.72 2.97
N TRP A 324 11.41 23.68 1.78
CA TRP A 324 10.61 23.41 0.57
C TRP A 324 10.12 21.98 0.45
N GLY A 325 10.69 21.02 1.15
CA GLY A 325 10.16 19.66 1.23
C GLY A 325 8.79 19.54 1.91
N GLN A 326 8.31 20.62 2.52
CA GLN A 326 6.98 20.72 3.15
C GLN A 326 5.98 21.55 2.33
N GLN A 327 6.38 22.06 1.17
CA GLN A 327 5.43 22.71 0.27
C GLN A 327 4.54 21.65 -0.40
N PRO A 328 3.25 21.95 -0.63
CA PRO A 328 2.36 21.03 -1.30
C PRO A 328 2.95 20.53 -2.62
N GLY A 329 2.99 19.22 -2.82
CA GLY A 329 3.45 18.60 -4.06
C GLY A 329 4.96 18.63 -4.31
N VAL A 330 5.78 19.11 -3.36
CA VAL A 330 7.25 19.13 -3.49
C VAL A 330 7.88 18.14 -2.54
N THR A 331 8.78 17.30 -3.05
CA THR A 331 9.57 16.38 -2.23
C THR A 331 11.05 16.56 -2.55
N LEU A 332 11.87 16.64 -1.52
CA LEU A 332 13.32 16.76 -1.66
C LEU A 332 13.99 15.41 -1.43
N ASN A 333 15.09 15.17 -2.13
CA ASN A 333 15.99 14.07 -1.83
C ASN A 333 16.92 14.41 -0.63
N SER A 334 17.79 13.48 -0.24
CA SER A 334 18.72 13.65 0.88
C SER A 334 19.73 14.79 0.70
N GLU A 335 19.93 15.26 -0.54
CA GLU A 335 20.82 16.36 -0.90
C GLU A 335 20.09 17.72 -1.00
N GLY A 336 18.78 17.73 -0.70
CA GLY A 336 17.93 18.91 -0.80
C GLY A 336 17.48 19.26 -2.21
N ARG A 337 17.76 18.39 -3.22
CA ARG A 337 17.30 18.58 -4.60
C ARG A 337 15.87 18.14 -4.76
N ILE A 338 15.14 18.75 -5.67
CA ILE A 338 13.75 18.38 -5.97
C ILE A 338 13.73 16.98 -6.59
N GLU A 339 13.15 16.02 -5.89
CA GLU A 339 13.00 14.64 -6.35
C GLU A 339 11.63 14.38 -6.95
N ASN A 340 10.56 14.96 -6.38
CA ASN A 340 9.21 14.83 -6.90
C ASN A 340 8.55 16.20 -6.99
N LEU A 341 7.87 16.44 -8.10
CA LEU A 341 7.05 17.62 -8.33
C LEU A 341 5.65 17.19 -8.78
N ASN A 342 4.66 17.45 -7.92
CA ASN A 342 3.27 17.11 -8.18
C ASN A 342 2.41 18.39 -8.16
N LEU A 343 1.95 18.81 -9.33
CA LEU A 343 1.06 19.97 -9.52
C LEU A 343 -0.41 19.56 -9.69
N SER A 344 -0.75 18.31 -9.39
CA SER A 344 -2.12 17.80 -9.50
C SER A 344 -3.06 18.55 -8.56
N GLY A 345 -4.20 19.00 -9.06
CA GLY A 345 -5.23 19.64 -8.26
C GLY A 345 -4.95 21.10 -7.84
N PHE A 346 -3.87 21.72 -8.31
CA PHE A 346 -3.56 23.12 -8.01
C PHE A 346 -4.31 24.15 -8.88
N GLY A 347 -4.81 23.73 -10.04
CA GLY A 347 -5.37 24.65 -11.02
C GLY A 347 -4.30 25.39 -11.82
N ALA A 348 -3.12 24.77 -11.98
CA ALA A 348 -2.01 25.31 -12.77
C ALA A 348 -2.42 25.62 -14.21
N LYS A 349 -2.06 26.82 -14.74
CA LYS A 349 -2.47 27.29 -16.06
C LYS A 349 -1.34 27.95 -16.79
N GLY A 350 -1.17 27.62 -18.07
CA GLY A 350 -0.15 28.23 -18.93
C GLY A 350 0.79 27.18 -19.52
N VAL A 351 1.98 27.63 -19.90
CA VAL A 351 3.04 26.77 -20.43
C VAL A 351 4.05 26.53 -19.35
N VAL A 352 4.41 25.24 -19.12
CA VAL A 352 5.52 24.90 -18.23
C VAL A 352 6.81 25.50 -18.77
N PRO A 353 7.50 26.37 -18.03
CA PRO A 353 8.62 27.15 -18.55
C PRO A 353 9.92 26.34 -18.67
N ASP A 354 10.93 26.92 -19.29
CA ASP A 354 12.27 26.33 -19.44
C ASP A 354 12.94 26.00 -18.10
N ALA A 355 12.56 26.72 -17.05
CA ALA A 355 13.04 26.48 -15.70
C ALA A 355 12.80 25.01 -15.21
N ILE A 356 11.84 24.30 -15.78
CA ILE A 356 11.64 22.87 -15.48
C ILE A 356 12.91 22.06 -15.72
N GLY A 357 13.71 22.42 -16.72
CA GLY A 357 14.97 21.76 -17.06
C GLY A 357 16.05 21.87 -16.00
N GLN A 358 15.88 22.72 -14.98
CA GLN A 358 16.80 22.82 -13.84
C GLN A 358 16.66 21.64 -12.88
N LEU A 359 15.48 21.07 -12.79
CA LEU A 359 15.14 20.06 -11.80
C LEU A 359 15.67 18.67 -12.18
N THR A 360 16.98 18.57 -12.46
CA THR A 360 17.62 17.37 -13.05
C THR A 360 17.65 16.14 -12.15
N ASP A 361 17.27 16.28 -10.88
CA ASP A 361 17.13 15.17 -9.94
C ASP A 361 15.69 14.65 -9.85
N LEU A 362 14.78 15.22 -10.63
CA LEU A 362 13.39 14.87 -10.63
C LEU A 362 13.17 13.42 -11.12
N LYS A 363 12.43 12.65 -10.33
CA LYS A 363 11.98 11.30 -10.64
C LYS A 363 10.50 11.26 -11.00
N LEU A 364 9.67 12.08 -10.33
CA LEU A 364 8.25 12.14 -10.57
C LEU A 364 7.87 13.57 -10.99
N LEU A 365 7.27 13.70 -12.17
CA LEU A 365 6.69 14.94 -12.65
C LEU A 365 5.21 14.74 -12.97
N TYR A 366 4.35 15.27 -12.10
CA TYR A 366 2.91 15.23 -12.30
C TYR A 366 2.37 16.64 -12.60
N LEU A 367 1.94 16.85 -13.84
CA LEU A 367 1.27 18.05 -14.32
C LEU A 367 -0.24 17.85 -14.36
N GLY A 368 -0.76 17.07 -13.46
CA GLY A 368 -2.09 16.52 -13.36
C GLY A 368 -2.05 15.01 -13.21
N ASN A 369 -3.16 14.44 -12.71
CA ASN A 369 -3.25 13.01 -12.43
C ASN A 369 -4.71 12.55 -12.61
N HIS A 370 -4.92 11.31 -13.04
CA HIS A 370 -6.27 10.73 -13.17
C HIS A 370 -7.06 10.72 -11.86
N ASN A 371 -6.38 10.67 -10.71
CA ASN A 371 -7.01 10.64 -9.39
C ASN A 371 -7.55 12.01 -8.91
N GLU A 372 -7.23 13.12 -9.56
CA GLU A 372 -7.73 14.46 -9.18
C GLU A 372 -9.25 14.55 -9.15
N LEU A 373 -9.92 13.76 -9.96
CA LEU A 373 -11.38 13.74 -10.05
C LEU A 373 -12.03 12.89 -8.95
N ILE A 374 -11.26 12.12 -8.20
CA ILE A 374 -11.75 11.16 -7.19
C ILE A 374 -11.67 11.72 -5.75
N GLY A 375 -11.21 12.97 -5.58
CA GLY A 375 -11.29 13.66 -4.30
C GLY A 375 -10.21 13.29 -3.29
N GLY A 376 -8.95 13.36 -3.68
CA GLY A 376 -7.79 13.18 -2.83
C GLY A 376 -6.71 12.39 -3.56
N TYR A 377 -5.51 12.93 -3.59
CA TYR A 377 -4.35 12.25 -4.13
C TYR A 377 -3.98 11.08 -3.22
N ASP A 378 -4.10 9.87 -3.73
CA ASP A 378 -3.55 8.68 -3.09
C ASP A 378 -2.53 8.04 -4.05
N ALA A 379 -1.26 8.41 -3.88
CA ALA A 379 -0.15 7.90 -4.69
C ALA A 379 0.00 6.35 -4.62
N SER A 380 -0.61 5.72 -3.63
CA SER A 380 -0.58 4.26 -3.48
C SER A 380 -1.61 3.54 -4.36
N LYS A 381 -2.55 4.29 -4.92
CA LYS A 381 -3.60 3.78 -5.80
C LYS A 381 -3.32 4.09 -7.28
N SER A 382 -2.08 3.98 -7.73
CA SER A 382 -1.78 3.79 -9.15
C SER A 382 -2.41 2.47 -9.59
N GLY A 383 -3.70 2.44 -9.61
CA GLY A 383 -4.48 1.25 -9.81
C GLY A 383 -5.40 1.46 -10.98
N ARG A 384 -5.64 0.38 -11.65
CA ARG A 384 -6.71 0.11 -12.57
C ARG A 384 -7.85 1.12 -12.45
N ILE A 385 -8.08 1.90 -13.47
CA ILE A 385 -9.25 2.76 -13.57
C ILE A 385 -10.46 1.84 -13.63
N ASP A 386 -11.15 1.68 -12.52
CA ASP A 386 -12.49 1.16 -12.52
C ASP A 386 -13.39 2.25 -13.10
N ALA A 387 -13.69 2.11 -14.39
CA ALA A 387 -14.45 3.08 -15.16
C ALA A 387 -15.78 3.44 -14.48
N MET A 388 -16.47 2.46 -13.89
CA MET A 388 -17.75 2.67 -13.21
C MET A 388 -17.58 3.43 -11.89
N ASN A 389 -16.58 3.10 -11.09
CA ASN A 389 -16.29 3.83 -9.86
C ASN A 389 -15.82 5.24 -10.17
N TYR A 390 -15.04 5.42 -11.22
CA TYR A 390 -14.62 6.72 -11.70
C TYR A 390 -15.81 7.62 -12.05
N TYR A 391 -16.71 7.17 -12.92
CA TYR A 391 -17.91 7.94 -13.27
C TYR A 391 -18.78 8.24 -12.06
N THR A 392 -19.06 7.24 -11.24
CA THR A 392 -19.93 7.41 -10.07
C THR A 392 -19.32 8.39 -9.06
N THR A 393 -18.01 8.38 -8.88
CA THR A 393 -17.32 9.23 -7.91
C THR A 393 -17.15 10.66 -8.45
N ALA A 394 -16.76 10.81 -9.72
CA ALA A 394 -16.69 12.11 -10.36
C ALA A 394 -18.03 12.85 -10.34
N LEU A 395 -19.11 12.14 -10.65
CA LEU A 395 -20.47 12.70 -10.64
C LEU A 395 -20.93 13.10 -9.23
N LYS A 396 -20.59 12.34 -8.20
CA LYS A 396 -20.90 12.69 -6.79
C LYS A 396 -20.14 13.93 -6.34
N ARG A 397 -18.85 14.02 -6.65
CA ARG A 397 -17.99 15.14 -6.24
C ARG A 397 -18.46 16.49 -6.81
N ASP A 398 -18.84 16.52 -8.08
CA ASP A 398 -19.20 17.74 -8.77
C ASP A 398 -20.62 18.26 -8.44
N GLY A 399 -21.30 17.63 -7.47
CA GLY A 399 -22.65 18.04 -7.08
C GLY A 399 -23.66 17.89 -8.21
N ARG A 400 -23.35 17.12 -9.24
CA ARG A 400 -24.21 16.87 -10.40
C ARG A 400 -25.29 15.84 -10.11
N GLU A 401 -25.87 15.93 -8.94
CA GLU A 401 -27.06 15.13 -8.59
C GLU A 401 -28.26 15.38 -9.52
N GLY A 402 -28.17 16.45 -10.34
CA GLY A 402 -29.16 16.83 -11.34
C GLY A 402 -28.93 16.27 -12.75
N LEU A 403 -28.05 15.32 -12.96
CA LEU A 403 -27.90 14.63 -14.24
C LEU A 403 -29.20 13.95 -14.64
N SER A 404 -29.48 13.93 -15.93
CA SER A 404 -30.70 13.35 -16.47
C SER A 404 -30.88 11.91 -15.93
N THR A 405 -32.12 11.50 -15.79
CA THR A 405 -32.47 10.15 -15.34
C THR A 405 -31.83 9.09 -16.22
N GLU A 406 -31.67 9.38 -17.51
CA GLU A 406 -31.04 8.50 -18.50
C GLU A 406 -29.53 8.35 -18.23
N LEU A 407 -28.84 9.41 -17.83
CA LEU A 407 -27.41 9.35 -17.49
C LEU A 407 -27.18 8.59 -16.18
N LYS A 408 -28.06 8.80 -15.20
CA LYS A 408 -28.04 8.04 -13.94
C LYS A 408 -28.29 6.55 -14.17
N GLN A 409 -29.22 6.21 -15.07
CA GLN A 409 -29.54 4.83 -15.43
C GLN A 409 -28.42 4.16 -16.23
N ALA A 410 -27.69 4.92 -17.05
CA ALA A 410 -26.54 4.39 -17.78
C ALA A 410 -25.32 4.13 -16.88
N ILE A 411 -25.25 4.82 -15.73
CA ILE A 411 -24.10 4.77 -14.81
C ILE A 411 -24.38 3.91 -13.58
N THR A 412 -25.61 3.84 -13.10
CA THR A 412 -26.01 2.98 -11.98
C THR A 412 -26.48 1.64 -12.53
N CYS A 413 -25.63 0.63 -12.49
CA CYS A 413 -26.07 -0.74 -12.55
C CYS A 413 -26.85 -1.05 -11.26
N ASP A 414 -28.16 -0.82 -11.27
CA ASP A 414 -29.05 -1.50 -10.33
C ASP A 414 -29.10 -2.97 -10.79
N PRO A 415 -28.64 -3.94 -9.99
CA PRO A 415 -28.73 -5.35 -10.37
C PRO A 415 -30.17 -5.82 -10.60
N ASN A 416 -31.18 -5.02 -10.21
CA ASN A 416 -32.60 -5.30 -10.42
C ASN A 416 -33.20 -4.53 -11.62
N GLN A 417 -32.48 -3.65 -12.27
CA GLN A 417 -32.92 -2.96 -13.47
C GLN A 417 -31.91 -3.22 -14.58
N ARG A 418 -32.37 -3.86 -15.65
CA ARG A 418 -31.57 -3.95 -16.88
C ARG A 418 -31.09 -2.55 -17.24
N PRO A 419 -29.77 -2.31 -17.36
CA PRO A 419 -29.29 -1.10 -17.97
C PRO A 419 -29.76 -1.13 -19.43
N ILE A 420 -30.84 -0.43 -19.73
CA ILE A 420 -31.23 -0.21 -21.11
C ILE A 420 -30.24 0.84 -21.66
N LEU A 421 -29.05 0.39 -22.02
CA LEU A 421 -28.11 1.17 -22.82
C LEU A 421 -28.63 1.30 -24.26
N THR A 422 -29.87 1.80 -24.42
CA THR A 422 -30.47 2.05 -25.73
C THR A 422 -30.01 3.37 -26.33
N SER A 423 -29.45 4.29 -25.52
CA SER A 423 -28.76 5.48 -26.03
C SER A 423 -27.40 5.58 -25.39
N ARG A 424 -26.39 5.39 -26.18
CA ARG A 424 -25.00 5.61 -25.77
C ARG A 424 -24.79 7.07 -25.50
N ILE A 425 -24.37 7.34 -24.29
CA ILE A 425 -23.83 8.61 -23.94
C ILE A 425 -22.48 8.69 -24.63
N GLU A 426 -22.38 9.55 -25.64
CA GLU A 426 -21.07 9.86 -26.17
C GLU A 426 -20.25 10.56 -25.07
N LEU A 427 -19.01 10.19 -24.88
CA LEU A 427 -18.14 10.74 -23.83
C LEU A 427 -18.03 12.27 -23.88
N LYS A 428 -18.17 12.88 -25.05
CA LYS A 428 -18.26 14.35 -25.19
C LYS A 428 -19.46 14.97 -24.48
N ASP A 429 -20.51 14.20 -24.22
CA ASP A 429 -21.73 14.62 -23.53
C ASP A 429 -21.63 14.38 -22.01
N VAL A 430 -20.70 13.54 -21.57
CA VAL A 430 -20.25 13.44 -20.19
C VAL A 430 -19.21 14.53 -20.00
N ALA A 431 -19.63 15.72 -19.57
CA ALA A 431 -18.67 16.72 -19.17
C ALA A 431 -17.90 16.15 -17.95
N PHE A 432 -16.73 15.60 -18.19
CA PHE A 432 -15.74 15.33 -17.14
C PHE A 432 -15.34 16.67 -16.56
N GLY A 433 -16.06 17.16 -15.59
CA GLY A 433 -15.79 18.35 -14.84
C GLY A 433 -15.20 19.55 -15.59
N ASN A 434 -15.08 20.65 -14.92
CA ASN A 434 -14.16 21.67 -15.36
C ASN A 434 -12.75 21.06 -15.25
N LEU A 435 -11.95 21.22 -16.30
CA LEU A 435 -10.56 20.79 -16.26
C LEU A 435 -9.91 21.35 -14.99
N THR A 436 -9.32 20.51 -14.18
CA THR A 436 -8.68 20.89 -12.91
C THR A 436 -7.39 21.67 -13.15
N ASN A 437 -6.82 21.54 -14.38
CA ASN A 437 -5.64 22.24 -14.81
C ASN A 437 -5.89 23.00 -16.12
N GLY A 438 -5.02 23.95 -16.41
CA GLY A 438 -5.08 24.75 -17.62
C GLY A 438 -3.76 24.77 -18.38
N ILE A 439 -3.00 23.68 -18.30
CA ILE A 439 -1.69 23.58 -18.98
C ILE A 439 -1.92 23.45 -20.47
N THR A 440 -1.23 24.29 -21.23
CA THR A 440 -1.36 24.39 -22.68
C THR A 440 -0.11 23.95 -23.43
N GLY A 441 1.02 23.76 -22.74
CA GLY A 441 2.26 23.29 -23.34
C GLY A 441 3.33 23.06 -22.30
N ILE A 442 4.38 22.37 -22.67
CA ILE A 442 5.54 22.03 -21.82
C ILE A 442 6.81 22.38 -22.56
N SER A 443 7.70 23.16 -21.94
CA SER A 443 9.00 23.45 -22.55
C SER A 443 9.78 22.17 -22.85
N ARG A 444 10.42 22.09 -24.01
CA ARG A 444 11.34 21.00 -24.36
C ARG A 444 12.54 20.88 -23.41
N ALA A 445 12.79 21.87 -22.56
CA ALA A 445 13.79 21.74 -21.49
C ALA A 445 13.47 20.60 -20.51
N VAL A 446 12.24 20.09 -20.47
CA VAL A 446 11.86 18.85 -19.78
C VAL A 446 12.74 17.66 -20.20
N MET A 447 13.29 17.67 -21.42
CA MET A 447 14.18 16.60 -21.93
C MET A 447 15.54 16.53 -21.21
N ARG A 448 15.84 17.46 -20.33
CA ARG A 448 17.00 17.39 -19.42
C ARG A 448 16.78 16.47 -18.22
N LEU A 449 15.50 16.12 -17.93
CA LEU A 449 15.12 15.38 -16.74
C LEU A 449 15.29 13.86 -16.93
N THR A 450 16.45 13.40 -17.29
CA THR A 450 16.74 12.00 -17.66
C THR A 450 16.62 11.00 -16.51
N LYS A 451 16.43 11.48 -15.27
CA LYS A 451 16.18 10.65 -14.09
C LYS A 451 14.69 10.34 -13.88
N LEU A 452 13.80 10.90 -14.68
CA LEU A 452 12.36 10.66 -14.56
C LEU A 452 12.05 9.17 -14.63
N GLU A 453 11.21 8.74 -13.69
CA GLU A 453 10.61 7.42 -13.58
C GLU A 453 9.12 7.47 -13.97
N GLN A 454 8.44 8.59 -13.68
CA GLN A 454 7.03 8.83 -14.00
C GLN A 454 6.82 10.24 -14.55
N PHE A 455 6.04 10.33 -15.62
CA PHE A 455 5.65 11.59 -16.26
C PHE A 455 4.15 11.61 -16.55
N PHE A 456 3.41 12.44 -15.81
CA PHE A 456 1.95 12.53 -15.91
C PHE A 456 1.52 13.92 -16.30
N ILE A 457 0.62 13.99 -17.29
CA ILE A 457 -0.16 15.18 -17.61
C ILE A 457 -1.64 14.81 -17.71
N ALA A 458 -2.48 15.50 -16.96
CA ALA A 458 -3.88 15.19 -16.93
C ALA A 458 -4.75 16.45 -16.81
N ASN A 459 -6.03 16.31 -17.18
CA ASN A 459 -7.07 17.31 -16.97
C ASN A 459 -6.71 18.69 -17.54
N SER A 460 -6.07 18.71 -18.71
CA SER A 460 -5.46 19.91 -19.30
C SER A 460 -5.90 20.13 -20.75
N PRO A 461 -6.08 21.39 -21.19
CA PRO A 461 -6.49 21.72 -22.55
C PRO A 461 -5.32 21.74 -23.54
N ILE A 462 -4.32 20.92 -23.33
CA ILE A 462 -3.12 20.83 -24.17
C ILE A 462 -3.46 20.29 -25.56
N LYS A 463 -2.78 20.77 -26.58
CA LYS A 463 -2.90 20.30 -27.97
C LYS A 463 -1.63 19.56 -28.38
N ALA A 464 -1.73 18.67 -29.34
CA ALA A 464 -0.58 17.90 -29.81
C ALA A 464 0.54 18.79 -30.41
N ASP A 465 0.21 19.80 -31.17
CA ASP A 465 1.18 20.71 -31.77
C ASP A 465 1.90 21.60 -30.75
N ASP A 466 1.23 21.90 -29.65
CA ASP A 466 1.74 22.75 -28.58
C ASP A 466 2.27 21.91 -27.39
N PHE A 467 2.27 20.58 -27.49
CA PHE A 467 2.61 19.69 -26.38
C PHE A 467 4.02 19.97 -25.86
N PHE A 468 5.00 20.02 -26.78
CA PHE A 468 6.36 20.42 -26.47
C PHE A 468 6.69 21.72 -27.15
N VAL A 469 6.97 22.76 -26.35
CA VAL A 469 7.33 24.10 -26.82
C VAL A 469 8.85 24.21 -26.93
N GLU A 470 9.34 24.61 -28.09
CA GLU A 470 10.77 24.79 -28.33
C GLU A 470 11.36 25.91 -27.47
N VAL A 471 12.58 25.70 -26.99
CA VAL A 471 13.32 26.72 -26.25
C VAL A 471 13.84 27.78 -27.20
N ASP A 472 13.74 29.06 -26.81
CA ASP A 472 14.23 30.16 -27.60
C ASP A 472 15.68 30.55 -27.28
N GLU A 473 16.26 31.51 -28.01
CA GLU A 473 17.67 31.93 -27.85
C GLU A 473 17.96 32.54 -26.47
N SER A 474 16.97 33.00 -25.74
CA SER A 474 17.10 33.55 -24.39
C SER A 474 17.20 32.49 -23.30
N SER A 475 16.79 31.28 -23.61
CA SER A 475 16.85 30.16 -22.66
C SER A 475 18.31 29.80 -22.29
N PRO A 476 18.60 29.59 -21.01
CA PRO A 476 19.92 29.10 -20.57
C PRO A 476 20.28 27.72 -21.18
N TYR A 477 19.27 26.99 -21.68
CA TYR A 477 19.42 25.64 -22.23
C TYR A 477 19.44 25.60 -23.76
N TYR A 478 19.31 26.74 -24.43
CA TYR A 478 19.22 26.81 -25.90
C TYR A 478 20.37 26.11 -26.61
N GLN A 479 21.60 26.20 -26.06
CA GLN A 479 22.77 25.60 -26.68
C GLN A 479 22.79 24.07 -26.62
N GLU A 480 22.14 23.49 -25.60
CA GLU A 480 22.10 22.05 -25.35
C GLU A 480 20.97 21.35 -26.12
N ARG A 481 20.00 22.10 -26.65
CA ARG A 481 18.75 21.56 -27.21
C ARG A 481 18.93 20.50 -28.31
N ASN A 482 20.04 20.53 -29.04
CA ASN A 482 20.36 19.58 -30.09
C ASN A 482 20.91 18.24 -29.59
N GLU A 483 21.23 18.15 -28.30
CA GLU A 483 21.73 16.93 -27.63
C GLU A 483 20.60 16.16 -26.93
N TRP A 484 19.41 16.77 -26.84
CA TRP A 484 18.26 16.19 -26.17
C TRP A 484 17.65 15.06 -27.00
N SER A 485 17.39 13.95 -26.32
CA SER A 485 16.72 12.80 -26.93
C SER A 485 15.88 12.07 -25.88
N TRP A 486 14.70 11.68 -26.24
CA TRP A 486 13.85 10.80 -25.39
C TRP A 486 14.50 9.43 -25.17
N THR A 487 15.41 9.00 -26.02
CA THR A 487 16.16 7.74 -25.84
C THR A 487 17.06 7.75 -24.59
N ASN A 488 17.34 8.92 -24.01
CA ASN A 488 18.11 9.06 -22.77
C ASN A 488 17.27 8.78 -21.49
N PHE A 489 15.96 8.67 -21.62
CA PHE A 489 15.05 8.44 -20.48
C PHE A 489 14.96 6.95 -20.12
N THR A 490 16.08 6.38 -19.72
CA THR A 490 16.17 4.93 -19.43
C THR A 490 15.42 4.49 -18.18
N ASN A 491 15.04 5.44 -17.32
CA ASN A 491 14.30 5.16 -16.08
C ASN A 491 12.79 5.44 -16.20
N LEU A 492 12.35 6.12 -17.26
CA LEU A 492 10.95 6.49 -17.44
C LEU A 492 10.13 5.28 -17.85
N MET A 493 9.34 4.77 -16.93
CA MET A 493 8.56 3.55 -17.08
C MET A 493 7.06 3.80 -17.12
N ASP A 494 6.58 4.89 -16.52
CA ASP A 494 5.17 5.16 -16.33
C ASP A 494 4.82 6.54 -16.90
N VAL A 495 3.95 6.54 -17.92
CA VAL A 495 3.55 7.75 -18.66
C VAL A 495 2.02 7.86 -18.67
N GLU A 496 1.52 9.03 -18.28
CA GLU A 496 0.10 9.32 -18.32
C GLU A 496 -0.19 10.58 -19.13
N ILE A 497 -1.11 10.46 -20.08
CA ILE A 497 -1.69 11.57 -20.85
C ILE A 497 -3.20 11.38 -20.78
N TYR A 498 -3.83 11.98 -19.77
CA TYR A 498 -5.17 11.64 -19.34
C TYR A 498 -6.11 12.85 -19.40
N ASN A 499 -7.32 12.66 -19.92
CA ASN A 499 -8.33 13.73 -20.01
C ASN A 499 -7.78 15.05 -20.57
N CYS A 500 -7.17 14.98 -21.74
CA CYS A 500 -6.70 16.12 -22.53
C CYS A 500 -7.61 16.33 -23.74
N PRO A 501 -8.80 16.97 -23.57
CA PRO A 501 -9.87 16.94 -24.58
C PRO A 501 -9.57 17.73 -25.86
N LYS A 502 -8.52 18.54 -25.87
CA LYS A 502 -8.07 19.27 -27.08
C LYS A 502 -6.96 18.56 -27.85
N LEU A 503 -6.53 17.41 -27.32
CA LEU A 503 -5.55 16.58 -27.99
C LEU A 503 -6.20 15.91 -29.21
N ASP A 504 -5.63 16.09 -30.38
CA ASP A 504 -6.09 15.49 -31.65
C ASP A 504 -5.23 14.28 -32.08
N ARG A 505 -4.09 14.06 -31.42
CA ARG A 505 -3.21 12.89 -31.50
C ARG A 505 -2.33 12.80 -30.26
N LEU A 506 -1.78 11.64 -29.98
CA LEU A 506 -0.77 11.51 -28.93
C LEU A 506 0.56 12.17 -29.37
N PRO A 507 1.39 12.66 -28.39
CA PRO A 507 2.70 13.21 -28.73
C PRO A 507 3.60 12.07 -29.24
N ARG A 508 3.79 12.06 -30.55
CA ARG A 508 4.40 10.93 -31.25
C ARG A 508 5.81 10.60 -30.77
N GLU A 509 6.59 11.62 -30.45
CA GLU A 509 7.95 11.45 -29.94
C GLU A 509 7.98 10.62 -28.66
N LEU A 510 7.07 10.88 -27.73
CA LEU A 510 6.96 10.13 -26.48
C LEU A 510 6.64 8.66 -26.75
N ILE A 511 5.62 8.37 -27.53
CA ILE A 511 5.18 6.99 -27.74
C ILE A 511 6.10 6.16 -28.63
N THR A 512 7.01 6.79 -29.41
CA THR A 512 7.90 6.07 -30.32
C THR A 512 9.36 6.00 -29.87
N GLU A 513 9.84 6.99 -29.10
CA GLU A 513 11.27 7.12 -28.80
C GLU A 513 11.65 6.70 -27.38
N LEU A 514 10.70 6.72 -26.43
CA LEU A 514 10.99 6.30 -25.05
C LEU A 514 11.35 4.81 -25.01
N PRO A 515 12.48 4.44 -24.37
CA PRO A 515 13.02 3.07 -24.48
C PRO A 515 12.38 2.06 -23.52
N ASN A 516 11.70 2.50 -22.46
CA ASN A 516 11.31 1.63 -21.36
C ASN A 516 9.90 1.85 -20.81
N ILE A 517 8.95 2.33 -21.63
CA ILE A 517 7.57 2.46 -21.18
C ILE A 517 7.05 1.07 -20.81
N GLN A 518 6.64 0.92 -19.55
CA GLN A 518 5.99 -0.29 -19.05
C GLN A 518 4.50 -0.05 -18.78
N SER A 519 4.14 1.15 -18.32
CA SER A 519 2.77 1.57 -18.06
C SER A 519 2.47 2.82 -18.89
N LEU A 520 1.42 2.75 -19.70
CA LEU A 520 0.93 3.89 -20.48
C LEU A 520 -0.56 4.07 -20.27
N ASN A 521 -0.93 5.22 -19.72
CA ASN A 521 -2.32 5.62 -19.55
C ASN A 521 -2.64 6.77 -20.51
N VAL A 522 -3.41 6.48 -21.55
CA VAL A 522 -3.90 7.48 -22.52
C VAL A 522 -5.42 7.53 -22.56
N ALA A 523 -6.05 7.21 -21.46
CA ALA A 523 -7.50 7.18 -21.34
C ALA A 523 -8.11 8.61 -21.34
N VAL A 524 -9.39 8.70 -21.71
CA VAL A 524 -10.22 9.93 -21.65
C VAL A 524 -9.74 11.04 -22.61
N ASN A 525 -9.12 10.69 -23.73
CA ASN A 525 -8.68 11.66 -24.74
C ASN A 525 -9.62 11.67 -25.95
N TYR A 526 -10.90 11.96 -25.69
CA TYR A 526 -11.98 11.91 -26.69
C TYR A 526 -11.88 12.98 -27.80
N GLY A 527 -10.88 13.86 -27.77
CA GLY A 527 -10.52 14.74 -28.89
C GLY A 527 -9.84 14.02 -30.06
N ILE A 528 -9.22 12.84 -29.78
CA ILE A 528 -8.51 12.06 -30.79
C ILE A 528 -9.52 11.24 -31.62
N SER A 529 -9.45 11.32 -32.94
CA SER A 529 -10.33 10.52 -33.80
C SER A 529 -9.99 9.03 -33.73
N ALA A 530 -10.95 8.18 -34.10
CA ALA A 530 -10.78 6.72 -34.09
C ALA A 530 -9.58 6.27 -34.97
N GLU A 531 -9.49 6.80 -36.17
CA GLU A 531 -8.41 6.50 -37.11
C GLU A 531 -7.05 6.94 -36.56
N GLN A 532 -6.98 8.14 -35.97
CA GLN A 532 -5.74 8.65 -35.39
C GLN A 532 -5.31 7.86 -34.16
N LEU A 533 -6.26 7.53 -33.28
CA LEU A 533 -5.93 6.76 -32.05
C LEU A 533 -5.41 5.37 -32.39
N LYS A 534 -6.00 4.71 -33.41
CA LYS A 534 -5.48 3.44 -33.91
C LYS A 534 -4.07 3.59 -34.46
N ALA A 535 -3.81 4.65 -35.24
CA ALA A 535 -2.49 4.94 -35.78
C ALA A 535 -1.46 5.26 -34.67
N ASP A 536 -1.87 5.94 -33.61
CA ASP A 536 -1.02 6.23 -32.46
C ASP A 536 -0.67 4.95 -31.68
N TRP A 537 -1.62 4.03 -31.54
CA TRP A 537 -1.37 2.74 -30.92
C TRP A 537 -0.42 1.87 -31.78
N GLU A 538 -0.63 1.81 -33.08
CA GLU A 538 0.29 1.13 -34.01
C GLU A 538 1.69 1.75 -33.96
N ALA A 539 1.79 3.09 -33.84
CA ALA A 539 3.07 3.77 -33.70
C ALA A 539 3.76 3.46 -32.36
N LEU A 540 3.02 3.31 -31.26
CA LEU A 540 3.55 2.82 -29.98
C LEU A 540 4.14 1.42 -30.13
N ILE A 541 3.42 0.51 -30.78
CA ILE A 541 3.87 -0.87 -31.02
C ILE A 541 5.14 -0.90 -31.87
N ASP A 542 5.24 -0.02 -32.88
CA ASP A 542 6.44 0.11 -33.72
C ASP A 542 7.58 0.85 -33.03
N GLY A 543 7.32 1.52 -31.94
CA GLY A 543 8.28 2.34 -31.18
C GLY A 543 9.26 1.53 -30.33
N ALA A 544 10.16 2.25 -29.67
CA ALA A 544 11.24 1.66 -28.87
C ALA A 544 10.74 0.79 -27.71
N SER A 545 9.59 1.13 -27.12
CA SER A 545 9.00 0.39 -25.98
C SER A 545 7.88 -0.57 -26.38
N GLY A 546 7.59 -0.74 -27.67
CA GLY A 546 6.41 -1.49 -28.13
C GLY A 546 6.33 -2.91 -27.57
N GLU A 547 7.46 -3.57 -27.41
CA GLU A 547 7.56 -4.91 -26.80
C GLU A 547 7.56 -4.89 -25.27
N ASP A 548 7.83 -3.74 -24.64
CA ASP A 548 8.04 -3.61 -23.19
C ASP A 548 6.79 -3.18 -22.42
N VAL A 549 5.78 -2.63 -23.12
CA VAL A 549 4.53 -2.20 -22.51
C VAL A 549 3.82 -3.38 -21.85
N GLN A 550 3.62 -3.25 -20.54
CA GLN A 550 2.97 -4.26 -19.70
C GLN A 550 1.54 -3.85 -19.35
N ILE A 551 1.28 -2.56 -19.22
CA ILE A 551 -0.01 -2.00 -18.86
C ILE A 551 -0.38 -0.92 -19.85
N LEU A 552 -1.54 -1.06 -20.50
CA LEU A 552 -2.07 -0.07 -21.42
C LEU A 552 -3.52 0.27 -21.08
N TYR A 553 -3.73 1.50 -20.62
CA TYR A 553 -5.06 2.09 -20.45
C TYR A 553 -5.36 3.00 -21.65
N ILE A 554 -6.30 2.60 -22.47
CA ILE A 554 -6.76 3.33 -23.64
C ILE A 554 -8.28 3.54 -23.63
N GLY A 555 -8.87 3.31 -22.46
CA GLY A 555 -10.31 3.43 -22.25
C GLY A 555 -10.85 4.85 -22.41
N PHE A 556 -12.16 4.99 -22.54
CA PHE A 556 -12.85 6.28 -22.65
C PHE A 556 -12.34 7.17 -23.79
N ASN A 557 -12.13 6.57 -24.94
CA ASN A 557 -11.70 7.24 -26.15
C ASN A 557 -12.68 6.94 -27.31
N ASN A 558 -12.27 7.22 -28.55
CA ASN A 558 -13.10 7.00 -29.73
C ASN A 558 -12.67 5.77 -30.54
N LEU A 559 -11.90 4.84 -29.98
CA LEU A 559 -11.37 3.70 -30.73
C LEU A 559 -12.50 2.83 -31.29
N GLU A 560 -12.53 2.60 -32.61
CA GLU A 560 -13.54 1.77 -33.28
C GLU A 560 -13.07 0.37 -33.59
N GLU A 561 -11.75 0.14 -33.66
CA GLU A 561 -11.13 -1.15 -33.97
C GLU A 561 -9.78 -1.24 -33.28
N THR A 562 -9.43 -2.40 -32.75
CA THR A 562 -8.06 -2.67 -32.25
C THR A 562 -7.08 -2.77 -33.43
N PRO A 563 -5.77 -2.54 -33.26
CA PRO A 563 -4.78 -2.90 -34.25
C PRO A 563 -4.91 -4.36 -34.71
N SER A 564 -4.44 -4.63 -35.92
CA SER A 564 -4.51 -6.02 -36.45
C SER A 564 -3.66 -6.98 -35.60
N THR A 565 -3.91 -8.27 -35.72
CA THR A 565 -3.11 -9.34 -35.12
C THR A 565 -1.62 -9.18 -35.36
N ASP A 566 -1.22 -8.71 -36.54
CA ASP A 566 0.18 -8.51 -36.90
C ASP A 566 0.88 -7.47 -36.05
N TYR A 567 0.14 -6.46 -35.57
CA TYR A 567 0.62 -5.50 -34.60
C TYR A 567 0.52 -6.04 -33.17
N LEU A 568 -0.66 -6.49 -32.75
CA LEU A 568 -0.89 -6.92 -31.37
C LEU A 568 0.09 -8.00 -30.90
N ARG A 569 0.45 -8.96 -31.78
CA ARG A 569 1.42 -10.02 -31.45
C ARG A 569 2.85 -9.52 -31.18
N ARG A 570 3.14 -8.23 -31.38
CA ARG A 570 4.43 -7.62 -31.08
C ARG A 570 4.51 -7.09 -29.67
N MET A 571 3.37 -6.96 -28.98
CA MET A 571 3.30 -6.52 -27.59
C MET A 571 3.61 -7.70 -26.64
N THR A 572 4.84 -8.17 -26.67
CA THR A 572 5.23 -9.46 -26.06
C THR A 572 5.13 -9.50 -24.53
N LYS A 573 5.13 -8.34 -23.87
CA LYS A 573 5.06 -8.20 -22.41
C LYS A 573 3.73 -7.66 -21.90
N ILE A 574 2.75 -7.44 -22.79
CA ILE A 574 1.46 -6.92 -22.35
C ILE A 574 0.82 -7.83 -21.29
N GLY A 575 0.52 -7.28 -20.12
CA GLY A 575 -0.14 -7.95 -19.02
C GLY A 575 -1.58 -7.48 -18.84
N LEU A 576 -1.80 -6.16 -18.88
CA LEU A 576 -3.12 -5.56 -18.76
C LEU A 576 -3.42 -4.66 -19.95
N LEU A 577 -4.57 -4.90 -20.59
CA LEU A 577 -5.14 -4.04 -21.62
C LEU A 577 -6.54 -3.58 -21.18
N ASP A 578 -6.73 -2.28 -21.02
CA ASP A 578 -8.03 -1.67 -20.76
C ASP A 578 -8.47 -0.79 -21.93
N CYS A 579 -9.44 -1.29 -22.67
CA CYS A 579 -10.11 -0.59 -23.79
C CYS A 579 -11.57 -0.27 -23.45
N ASN A 580 -11.94 -0.21 -22.18
CA ASN A 580 -13.32 0.04 -21.77
C ASN A 580 -13.85 1.36 -22.32
N SER A 581 -15.15 1.41 -22.57
CA SER A 581 -15.84 2.66 -22.92
C SER A 581 -15.25 3.37 -24.17
N ASN A 582 -14.97 2.59 -25.20
CA ASN A 582 -14.64 3.06 -26.54
C ASN A 582 -15.84 2.85 -27.50
N HIS A 583 -15.59 2.93 -28.78
CA HIS A 583 -16.55 2.64 -29.85
C HIS A 583 -16.19 1.37 -30.64
N LEU A 584 -15.42 0.48 -30.02
CA LEU A 584 -14.96 -0.75 -30.66
C LEU A 584 -16.13 -1.53 -31.25
N ARG A 585 -16.02 -1.90 -32.53
CA ARG A 585 -16.92 -2.80 -33.24
C ARG A 585 -16.30 -4.15 -33.51
N VAL A 586 -15.02 -4.13 -33.78
CA VAL A 586 -14.22 -5.31 -34.12
C VAL A 586 -13.01 -5.39 -33.22
N VAL A 587 -12.73 -6.60 -32.74
CA VAL A 587 -11.55 -6.91 -31.92
C VAL A 587 -10.72 -7.99 -32.59
N HIS A 588 -9.42 -7.75 -32.72
CA HIS A 588 -8.47 -8.71 -33.29
C HIS A 588 -7.78 -9.52 -32.18
N PRO A 589 -7.45 -10.79 -32.43
CA PRO A 589 -6.74 -11.64 -31.48
C PRO A 589 -5.26 -11.27 -31.38
N PHE A 590 -4.66 -11.57 -30.23
CA PHE A 590 -3.21 -11.46 -30.00
C PHE A 590 -2.43 -12.68 -30.53
N GLY A 591 -3.07 -13.85 -30.59
CA GLY A 591 -2.41 -15.13 -30.88
C GLY A 591 -1.73 -15.75 -29.66
N LYS A 592 -1.29 -16.99 -29.81
CA LYS A 592 -0.84 -17.85 -28.68
C LYS A 592 0.46 -17.39 -27.99
N GLU A 593 1.27 -16.59 -28.64
CA GLU A 593 2.58 -16.16 -28.13
C GLU A 593 2.46 -14.98 -27.14
N ILE A 594 1.33 -14.28 -27.12
CA ILE A 594 1.09 -13.11 -26.28
C ILE A 594 0.08 -13.48 -25.19
N ALA A 595 0.49 -13.45 -23.93
CA ALA A 595 -0.27 -13.97 -22.81
C ALA A 595 -0.57 -12.88 -21.76
N PRO A 596 -1.52 -11.96 -22.02
CA PRO A 596 -1.96 -10.98 -21.04
C PRO A 596 -2.64 -11.66 -19.86
N THR A 597 -2.63 -10.98 -18.71
CA THR A 597 -3.37 -11.40 -17.51
C THR A 597 -4.79 -10.86 -17.50
N THR A 598 -5.00 -9.66 -18.03
CA THR A 598 -6.28 -8.96 -17.98
C THR A 598 -6.58 -8.26 -19.30
N ILE A 599 -7.75 -8.52 -19.87
CA ILE A 599 -8.26 -7.88 -21.09
C ILE A 599 -9.68 -7.36 -20.81
N LEU A 600 -9.87 -6.06 -20.96
CA LEU A 600 -11.12 -5.38 -20.68
C LEU A 600 -11.64 -4.63 -21.91
N PHE A 601 -12.82 -5.01 -22.38
CA PHE A 601 -13.53 -4.43 -23.51
C PHE A 601 -14.95 -3.99 -23.16
N ASP A 602 -15.24 -3.74 -21.89
CA ASP A 602 -16.57 -3.38 -21.44
C ASP A 602 -17.06 -2.04 -22.00
N TYR A 603 -18.37 -1.87 -22.14
CA TYR A 603 -18.98 -0.62 -22.60
C TYR A 603 -18.51 -0.16 -23.99
N ASN A 604 -18.44 -1.10 -24.94
CA ASN A 604 -18.11 -0.84 -26.35
C ASN A 604 -19.31 -1.14 -27.27
N ARG A 605 -19.06 -1.24 -28.58
CA ARG A 605 -20.03 -1.59 -29.64
C ARG A 605 -19.63 -2.88 -30.31
N ILE A 606 -18.99 -3.78 -29.61
CA ILE A 606 -18.39 -4.97 -30.23
C ILE A 606 -19.50 -5.86 -30.78
N GLU A 607 -19.48 -6.04 -32.08
CA GLU A 607 -20.33 -6.94 -32.84
C GLU A 607 -19.60 -8.24 -33.16
N GLU A 608 -18.28 -8.16 -33.29
CA GLU A 608 -17.44 -9.31 -33.67
C GLU A 608 -16.08 -9.29 -32.93
N ILE A 609 -15.70 -10.46 -32.45
CA ILE A 609 -14.34 -10.75 -32.00
C ILE A 609 -13.79 -11.76 -32.99
N HIS A 610 -12.75 -11.40 -33.72
CA HIS A 610 -12.18 -12.24 -34.75
C HIS A 610 -11.53 -13.49 -34.15
N PRO A 611 -11.78 -14.69 -34.68
CA PRO A 611 -11.07 -15.88 -34.29
C PRO A 611 -9.61 -15.80 -34.76
N ALA A 612 -8.70 -16.35 -34.01
CA ALA A 612 -7.32 -16.49 -34.42
C ALA A 612 -7.15 -17.67 -35.42
N GLU A 613 -6.28 -17.53 -36.43
CA GLU A 613 -5.97 -18.59 -37.39
C GLU A 613 -5.42 -19.86 -36.70
N ASP A 614 -4.71 -19.71 -35.58
CA ASP A 614 -4.15 -20.80 -34.78
C ASP A 614 -5.10 -21.32 -33.69
N GLY A 615 -6.30 -20.77 -33.59
CA GLY A 615 -7.30 -21.12 -32.56
C GLY A 615 -7.07 -20.50 -31.20
N TYR A 616 -6.12 -19.55 -31.06
CA TYR A 616 -5.85 -18.86 -29.81
C TYR A 616 -6.17 -17.38 -29.92
N PHE A 617 -7.10 -16.89 -29.10
CA PHE A 617 -7.30 -15.44 -28.96
C PHE A 617 -6.05 -14.77 -28.37
N CYS A 618 -5.48 -15.38 -27.35
CA CYS A 618 -4.19 -15.01 -26.74
C CYS A 618 -3.55 -16.26 -26.12
N GLY A 619 -2.33 -16.13 -25.59
CA GLY A 619 -1.66 -17.20 -24.85
C GLY A 619 -2.42 -17.62 -23.59
N VAL A 620 -2.36 -18.91 -23.26
CA VAL A 620 -3.18 -19.52 -22.20
C VAL A 620 -2.56 -19.44 -20.79
N SER A 621 -1.28 -19.08 -20.67
CA SER A 621 -0.51 -19.30 -19.45
C SER A 621 -0.82 -18.33 -18.32
N GLN A 622 -1.38 -17.16 -18.60
CA GLN A 622 -1.53 -16.08 -17.64
C GLN A 622 -2.88 -15.38 -17.65
N LEU A 623 -3.76 -15.62 -18.61
CA LEU A 623 -5.04 -14.93 -18.68
C LEU A 623 -5.89 -15.27 -17.46
N GLU A 624 -6.16 -14.27 -16.62
CA GLU A 624 -6.98 -14.37 -15.41
C GLU A 624 -8.36 -13.73 -15.59
N GLU A 625 -8.43 -12.65 -16.37
CA GLU A 625 -9.67 -11.90 -16.58
C GLU A 625 -9.85 -11.51 -18.04
N PHE A 626 -11.01 -11.88 -18.56
CA PHE A 626 -11.51 -11.42 -19.85
C PHE A 626 -12.90 -10.85 -19.67
N SER A 627 -13.10 -9.58 -19.98
CA SER A 627 -14.40 -8.92 -19.87
C SER A 627 -14.76 -8.20 -21.18
N CYS A 628 -15.97 -8.47 -21.65
CA CYS A 628 -16.57 -7.89 -22.84
C CYS A 628 -18.07 -7.60 -22.59
N SER A 629 -18.38 -7.13 -21.39
CA SER A 629 -19.76 -6.80 -21.01
C SER A 629 -20.25 -5.50 -21.65
N ASN A 630 -21.54 -5.30 -21.69
CA ASN A 630 -22.15 -4.08 -22.23
C ASN A 630 -21.72 -3.78 -23.68
N ASN A 631 -21.89 -4.76 -24.56
CA ASN A 631 -21.54 -4.70 -25.97
C ASN A 631 -22.74 -5.11 -26.86
N ASN A 632 -22.51 -5.34 -28.15
CA ASN A 632 -23.55 -5.69 -29.14
C ASN A 632 -23.40 -7.12 -29.68
N LEU A 633 -22.66 -7.99 -29.00
CA LEU A 633 -22.50 -9.37 -29.43
C LEU A 633 -23.86 -10.05 -29.53
N THR A 634 -24.14 -10.68 -30.64
CA THR A 634 -25.36 -11.48 -30.86
C THR A 634 -25.09 -12.98 -30.79
N LEU A 635 -23.84 -13.36 -30.95
CA LEU A 635 -23.34 -14.72 -30.85
C LEU A 635 -22.19 -14.78 -29.84
N LEU A 636 -22.16 -15.79 -28.99
CA LEU A 636 -21.04 -16.04 -28.12
C LEU A 636 -19.79 -16.37 -28.96
N PRO A 637 -18.72 -15.59 -28.88
CA PRO A 637 -17.58 -15.77 -29.76
C PRO A 637 -16.80 -17.05 -29.47
N ASP A 638 -16.32 -17.69 -30.51
CA ASP A 638 -15.50 -18.91 -30.42
C ASP A 638 -14.00 -18.53 -30.23
N ILE A 639 -13.65 -18.03 -29.08
CA ILE A 639 -12.30 -17.54 -28.75
C ILE A 639 -11.54 -18.45 -27.79
N PHE A 640 -12.20 -19.46 -27.21
CA PHE A 640 -11.64 -20.37 -26.21
C PHE A 640 -11.70 -21.84 -26.64
N SER A 641 -11.78 -22.10 -27.95
CA SER A 641 -11.87 -23.46 -28.54
C SER A 641 -10.54 -24.15 -28.65
N ALA A 642 -9.44 -23.47 -28.34
CA ALA A 642 -8.09 -24.02 -28.41
C ALA A 642 -7.94 -25.32 -27.62
N SER A 643 -7.00 -26.17 -28.03
CA SER A 643 -6.71 -27.43 -27.36
C SER A 643 -6.11 -27.27 -25.97
N SER A 644 -5.63 -26.08 -25.63
CA SER A 644 -5.08 -25.71 -24.33
C SER A 644 -6.14 -25.08 -23.45
N VAL A 645 -6.02 -25.30 -22.14
CA VAL A 645 -7.00 -24.82 -21.16
C VAL A 645 -6.55 -23.47 -20.63
N TYR A 646 -7.40 -22.44 -20.80
CA TYR A 646 -7.28 -21.17 -20.12
C TYR A 646 -7.69 -21.34 -18.65
N SER A 647 -6.91 -20.81 -17.72
CA SER A 647 -7.22 -20.84 -16.28
C SER A 647 -7.49 -19.42 -15.80
N MET A 648 -8.76 -19.05 -15.74
CA MET A 648 -9.20 -17.67 -15.49
C MET A 648 -9.96 -17.54 -14.18
N LEU A 649 -9.96 -16.35 -13.61
CA LEU A 649 -10.83 -15.98 -12.51
C LEU A 649 -12.21 -15.57 -13.04
N THR A 650 -12.24 -14.73 -14.09
CA THR A 650 -13.48 -14.18 -14.63
C THR A 650 -13.50 -14.19 -16.15
N VAL A 651 -14.60 -14.67 -16.70
CA VAL A 651 -14.99 -14.50 -18.10
C VAL A 651 -16.37 -13.82 -18.11
N ASN A 652 -16.44 -12.60 -18.63
CA ASN A 652 -17.66 -11.79 -18.56
C ASN A 652 -18.12 -11.33 -19.94
N PHE A 653 -19.30 -11.79 -20.33
CA PHE A 653 -20.03 -11.39 -21.54
C PHE A 653 -21.44 -10.89 -21.19
N SER A 654 -21.67 -10.43 -19.96
CA SER A 654 -22.98 -9.94 -19.56
C SER A 654 -23.41 -8.68 -20.33
N SER A 655 -24.70 -8.40 -20.32
CA SER A 655 -25.27 -7.19 -20.93
C SER A 655 -24.89 -7.03 -22.41
N ASN A 656 -25.04 -8.10 -23.16
CA ASN A 656 -24.93 -8.14 -24.62
C ASN A 656 -26.31 -8.48 -25.26
N SER A 657 -26.32 -8.85 -26.51
CA SER A 657 -27.52 -9.33 -27.21
C SER A 657 -27.39 -10.80 -27.64
N ILE A 658 -26.58 -11.56 -26.91
CA ILE A 658 -26.29 -12.96 -27.25
C ILE A 658 -27.58 -13.78 -27.18
N SER A 659 -27.96 -14.31 -28.33
CA SER A 659 -29.14 -15.17 -28.49
C SER A 659 -28.79 -16.62 -28.85
N ALA A 660 -27.58 -16.81 -29.36
CA ALA A 660 -27.08 -18.10 -29.75
C ALA A 660 -25.77 -18.39 -29.01
N LEU A 661 -25.72 -19.55 -28.40
CA LEU A 661 -24.51 -20.08 -27.82
C LEU A 661 -23.85 -21.00 -28.83
N ALA A 662 -22.53 -20.89 -28.96
CA ALA A 662 -21.76 -21.89 -29.70
C ALA A 662 -21.97 -23.27 -29.06
N ASN A 663 -21.83 -24.35 -29.87
CA ASN A 663 -21.89 -25.70 -29.32
C ASN A 663 -20.82 -25.86 -28.25
N GLY A 664 -21.00 -26.79 -27.30
CA GLY A 664 -20.10 -26.93 -26.14
C GLY A 664 -18.64 -27.22 -26.45
N ASP A 665 -18.33 -27.60 -27.70
CA ASP A 665 -16.97 -27.82 -28.15
C ASP A 665 -16.20 -26.50 -28.38
N ALA A 666 -16.88 -25.39 -28.64
CA ALA A 666 -16.32 -24.07 -28.81
C ALA A 666 -15.71 -23.51 -27.51
N TRP A 667 -16.11 -24.04 -26.38
CA TRP A 667 -15.67 -23.55 -25.06
C TRP A 667 -14.95 -24.61 -24.24
N ARG A 668 -14.47 -25.71 -24.88
CA ARG A 668 -13.80 -26.79 -24.15
C ARG A 668 -12.49 -26.35 -23.45
N GLY A 669 -11.90 -25.25 -23.86
CA GLY A 669 -10.68 -24.69 -23.28
C GLY A 669 -10.89 -23.78 -22.06
N VAL A 670 -12.14 -23.53 -21.64
CA VAL A 670 -12.41 -22.59 -20.54
C VAL A 670 -12.31 -23.27 -19.20
N ASN A 671 -11.41 -22.77 -18.36
CA ASN A 671 -11.36 -23.06 -16.94
C ASN A 671 -11.44 -21.71 -16.20
N THR A 672 -12.56 -21.43 -15.56
CA THR A 672 -12.81 -20.13 -14.90
C THR A 672 -13.56 -20.29 -13.61
N SER A 673 -13.22 -19.43 -12.62
CA SER A 673 -14.02 -19.35 -11.39
C SER A 673 -15.41 -18.81 -11.67
N THR A 674 -15.55 -17.83 -12.58
CA THR A 674 -16.85 -17.23 -12.92
C THR A 674 -17.00 -17.08 -14.42
N LEU A 675 -18.09 -17.63 -14.98
CA LEU A 675 -18.60 -17.34 -16.31
C LEU A 675 -19.88 -16.53 -16.17
N ASN A 676 -19.85 -15.28 -16.62
CA ASN A 676 -20.99 -14.37 -16.56
C ASN A 676 -21.59 -14.16 -17.97
N LEU A 677 -22.78 -14.67 -18.18
CA LEU A 677 -23.63 -14.52 -19.36
C LEU A 677 -24.97 -13.86 -19.02
N ALA A 678 -25.06 -13.20 -17.87
CA ALA A 678 -26.26 -12.53 -17.44
C ALA A 678 -26.65 -11.38 -18.38
N ASP A 679 -27.94 -11.03 -18.37
CA ASP A 679 -28.47 -9.91 -19.14
C ASP A 679 -28.15 -10.02 -20.64
N ASN A 680 -28.57 -11.14 -21.24
CA ASN A 680 -28.47 -11.43 -22.68
C ASN A 680 -29.85 -11.85 -23.23
N ASN A 681 -29.89 -12.39 -24.45
CA ASN A 681 -31.10 -12.86 -25.10
C ASN A 681 -31.12 -14.40 -25.25
N ILE A 682 -30.47 -15.11 -24.36
CA ILE A 682 -30.37 -16.58 -24.39
C ILE A 682 -31.74 -17.15 -24.00
N THR A 683 -32.41 -17.80 -24.94
CA THR A 683 -33.74 -18.36 -24.72
C THR A 683 -33.73 -19.85 -24.38
N GLU A 684 -32.64 -20.51 -24.70
CA GLU A 684 -32.45 -21.94 -24.52
C GLU A 684 -30.98 -22.25 -24.20
N LEU A 685 -30.76 -23.20 -23.29
CA LEU A 685 -29.42 -23.68 -22.96
C LEU A 685 -29.19 -25.01 -23.69
N PRO A 686 -28.29 -25.07 -24.69
CA PRO A 686 -28.09 -26.24 -25.53
C PRO A 686 -27.32 -27.34 -24.82
N LYS A 687 -27.41 -28.57 -25.33
CA LYS A 687 -26.61 -29.71 -24.85
C LYS A 687 -25.12 -29.38 -24.85
N ARG A 688 -24.45 -29.84 -23.77
CA ARG A 688 -23.02 -29.73 -23.60
C ARG A 688 -22.47 -28.30 -23.65
N LEU A 689 -23.20 -27.34 -23.14
CA LEU A 689 -22.65 -25.99 -22.96
C LEU A 689 -21.32 -26.06 -22.22
N ILE A 690 -21.24 -26.88 -21.18
CA ILE A 690 -20.00 -27.16 -20.45
C ILE A 690 -19.38 -28.41 -21.09
N GLY A 691 -18.51 -28.19 -22.07
CA GLY A 691 -17.82 -29.25 -22.82
C GLY A 691 -16.84 -30.07 -21.98
N SER A 692 -16.35 -31.14 -22.58
CA SER A 692 -15.44 -32.11 -21.95
C SER A 692 -14.05 -31.53 -21.67
N GLY A 693 -13.82 -30.50 -21.06
CA GLY A 693 -12.52 -29.86 -20.74
C GLY A 693 -12.68 -28.53 -20.05
N SER A 694 -13.85 -27.92 -20.20
CA SER A 694 -14.16 -26.68 -19.49
C SER A 694 -14.47 -26.97 -18.00
N ARG A 695 -14.05 -26.06 -17.13
CA ARG A 695 -14.30 -26.10 -15.70
C ARG A 695 -14.79 -24.75 -15.27
N ILE A 696 -16.02 -24.67 -14.76
CA ILE A 696 -16.68 -23.43 -14.38
C ILE A 696 -17.13 -23.57 -12.95
N GLY A 697 -16.72 -22.65 -12.08
CA GLY A 697 -17.11 -22.63 -10.68
C GLY A 697 -18.48 -21.99 -10.47
N THR A 698 -18.66 -20.76 -10.96
CA THR A 698 -19.90 -19.99 -10.93
C THR A 698 -20.40 -19.74 -12.34
N LEU A 699 -21.65 -20.11 -12.61
CA LEU A 699 -22.31 -19.86 -13.88
C LEU A 699 -23.47 -18.88 -13.69
N MET A 700 -23.36 -17.69 -14.28
CA MET A 700 -24.37 -16.65 -14.20
C MET A 700 -25.13 -16.54 -15.53
N LEU A 701 -26.42 -16.83 -15.49
CA LEU A 701 -27.32 -16.80 -16.64
C LEU A 701 -28.60 -16.01 -16.32
N SER A 702 -28.54 -15.18 -15.29
CA SER A 702 -29.69 -14.36 -14.90
C SER A 702 -30.11 -13.38 -16.00
N SER A 703 -31.36 -12.96 -15.98
CA SER A 703 -31.92 -11.94 -16.89
C SER A 703 -31.73 -12.26 -18.38
N ASN A 704 -32.04 -13.49 -18.79
CA ASN A 704 -31.94 -13.88 -20.20
C ASN A 704 -33.31 -13.97 -20.91
N GLY A 705 -34.25 -14.56 -20.38
CA GLY A 705 -35.53 -14.86 -21.00
C GLY A 705 -35.63 -16.36 -21.37
N MET A 706 -34.79 -17.16 -20.74
CA MET A 706 -34.65 -18.58 -20.95
C MET A 706 -35.92 -19.29 -20.55
N ARG A 707 -36.44 -20.10 -21.49
CA ARG A 707 -37.68 -20.90 -21.26
C ARG A 707 -37.40 -22.39 -21.09
N HIS A 708 -36.26 -22.83 -21.61
CA HIS A 708 -35.90 -24.24 -21.62
C HIS A 708 -34.43 -24.47 -21.41
N ILE A 709 -34.08 -25.53 -20.70
CA ILE A 709 -32.72 -26.04 -20.59
C ILE A 709 -32.77 -27.45 -21.20
N GLU A 710 -32.01 -27.68 -22.25
CA GLU A 710 -31.96 -28.95 -22.95
C GLU A 710 -31.34 -30.02 -22.05
N GLU A 711 -31.97 -31.22 -21.99
CA GLU A 711 -31.42 -32.34 -21.25
C GLU A 711 -30.00 -32.68 -21.73
N GLY A 712 -29.03 -32.66 -20.84
CA GLY A 712 -27.59 -32.81 -21.13
C GLY A 712 -26.81 -31.50 -21.28
N ALA A 713 -27.43 -30.34 -21.03
CA ALA A 713 -26.78 -29.05 -21.10
C ALA A 713 -25.60 -28.95 -20.12
N LEU A 714 -25.76 -29.48 -18.91
CA LEU A 714 -24.69 -29.48 -17.89
C LEU A 714 -23.94 -30.83 -17.79
N ARG A 715 -24.19 -31.79 -18.72
CA ARG A 715 -23.51 -33.09 -18.68
C ARG A 715 -22.14 -33.03 -19.38
N GLY A 716 -21.11 -32.84 -18.58
CA GLY A 716 -19.73 -32.85 -19.07
C GLY A 716 -18.75 -33.01 -17.92
N SER A 717 -17.50 -33.34 -18.21
CA SER A 717 -16.46 -33.48 -17.19
C SER A 717 -16.18 -32.17 -16.42
N GLY A 718 -16.66 -31.04 -16.92
CA GLY A 718 -16.54 -29.73 -16.27
C GLY A 718 -17.66 -29.40 -15.29
N SER A 719 -18.82 -30.04 -15.41
CA SER A 719 -19.99 -29.73 -14.56
C SER A 719 -19.78 -30.07 -13.09
N GLU A 720 -18.96 -31.06 -12.77
CA GLU A 720 -18.57 -31.38 -11.39
C GLU A 720 -17.87 -30.24 -10.64
N ASN A 721 -17.38 -29.22 -11.33
CA ASN A 721 -16.74 -28.07 -10.70
C ASN A 721 -17.71 -26.95 -10.34
N LEU A 722 -18.97 -27.03 -10.80
CA LEU A 722 -19.99 -26.01 -10.51
C LEU A 722 -20.29 -25.97 -9.02
N THR A 723 -20.09 -24.79 -8.45
CA THR A 723 -20.43 -24.50 -7.05
C THR A 723 -21.61 -23.55 -6.93
N THR A 724 -21.81 -22.68 -7.91
CA THR A 724 -22.88 -21.69 -7.90
C THR A 724 -23.49 -21.54 -9.29
N ILE A 725 -24.84 -21.52 -9.35
CA ILE A 725 -25.60 -21.29 -10.57
C ILE A 725 -26.64 -20.21 -10.31
N ASP A 726 -26.61 -19.15 -11.11
CA ASP A 726 -27.63 -18.10 -11.11
C ASP A 726 -28.46 -18.18 -12.41
N LEU A 727 -29.72 -18.61 -12.27
CA LEU A 727 -30.74 -18.68 -13.32
C LEU A 727 -31.91 -17.73 -13.03
N SER A 728 -31.71 -16.76 -12.15
CA SER A 728 -32.77 -15.82 -11.77
C SER A 728 -33.21 -14.95 -12.96
N PHE A 729 -34.39 -14.35 -12.86
CA PHE A 729 -34.97 -13.48 -13.88
C PHE A 729 -35.03 -14.13 -15.28
N ASN A 730 -35.43 -15.37 -15.35
CA ASN A 730 -35.71 -16.09 -16.59
C ASN A 730 -37.20 -16.47 -16.70
N ARG A 731 -37.57 -17.42 -17.53
CA ARG A 731 -38.93 -17.91 -17.73
C ARG A 731 -39.02 -19.45 -17.66
N LEU A 732 -38.14 -20.03 -16.84
CA LEU A 732 -38.05 -21.47 -16.66
C LEU A 732 -39.26 -21.99 -15.90
N THR A 733 -39.80 -23.09 -16.39
CA THR A 733 -40.91 -23.83 -15.72
C THR A 733 -40.43 -25.12 -15.08
N GLU A 734 -39.31 -25.66 -15.52
CA GLU A 734 -38.72 -26.91 -15.06
C GLU A 734 -37.19 -26.90 -15.21
N LEU A 735 -36.52 -27.82 -14.51
CA LEU A 735 -35.10 -28.11 -14.68
C LEU A 735 -34.94 -29.59 -15.08
N PRO A 736 -34.04 -29.93 -16.02
CA PRO A 736 -33.68 -31.31 -16.30
C PRO A 736 -33.11 -31.99 -15.04
N TYR A 737 -33.78 -33.01 -14.52
CA TYR A 737 -33.42 -33.59 -13.23
C TYR A 737 -31.97 -34.06 -13.13
N GLU A 738 -31.52 -34.82 -14.13
CA GLU A 738 -30.16 -35.36 -14.11
C GLU A 738 -29.08 -34.28 -14.17
N ASP A 739 -29.32 -33.19 -14.91
CA ASP A 739 -28.36 -32.10 -15.06
C ASP A 739 -28.14 -31.31 -13.77
N PHE A 740 -29.23 -31.18 -12.96
CA PHE A 740 -29.17 -30.42 -11.72
C PHE A 740 -29.11 -31.30 -10.46
N SER A 741 -28.80 -32.58 -10.60
CA SER A 741 -28.68 -33.53 -9.50
C SER A 741 -27.23 -33.76 -9.07
N ILE A 742 -27.05 -34.42 -7.93
CA ILE A 742 -25.74 -34.83 -7.39
C ILE A 742 -24.94 -35.67 -8.38
N SER A 743 -25.60 -36.34 -9.32
CA SER A 743 -24.96 -37.15 -10.35
C SER A 743 -24.06 -36.32 -11.27
N ASN A 744 -24.35 -35.05 -11.44
CA ASN A 744 -23.68 -34.17 -12.40
C ASN A 744 -22.98 -32.97 -11.76
N ILE A 745 -23.59 -32.37 -10.73
CA ILE A 745 -23.09 -31.19 -10.03
C ILE A 745 -22.93 -31.45 -8.53
N PRO A 746 -22.06 -32.39 -8.12
CA PRO A 746 -21.91 -32.85 -6.74
C PRO A 746 -21.40 -31.80 -5.76
N TYR A 747 -20.81 -30.72 -6.26
CA TYR A 747 -20.24 -29.64 -5.46
C TYR A 747 -21.08 -28.36 -5.44
N LEU A 748 -22.32 -28.41 -5.97
CA LEU A 748 -23.20 -27.24 -5.93
C LEU A 748 -23.43 -26.78 -4.49
N TYR A 749 -23.04 -25.54 -4.23
CA TYR A 749 -23.20 -24.85 -2.96
C TYR A 749 -24.39 -23.90 -2.96
N GLY A 750 -24.62 -23.19 -4.08
CA GLY A 750 -25.68 -22.20 -4.21
C GLY A 750 -26.40 -22.24 -5.56
N ILE A 751 -27.72 -22.05 -5.53
CA ILE A 751 -28.53 -21.89 -6.74
C ILE A 751 -29.60 -20.81 -6.55
N ASP A 752 -29.66 -19.88 -7.53
CA ASP A 752 -30.75 -18.90 -7.60
C ASP A 752 -31.67 -19.17 -8.79
N LEU A 753 -32.91 -19.45 -8.50
CA LEU A 753 -34.01 -19.69 -9.44
C LEU A 753 -35.09 -18.62 -9.32
N SER A 754 -34.83 -17.52 -8.64
CA SER A 754 -35.79 -16.44 -8.41
C SER A 754 -36.30 -15.82 -9.71
N SER A 755 -37.51 -15.28 -9.69
CA SER A 755 -38.12 -14.60 -10.84
C SER A 755 -38.14 -15.46 -12.11
N ASN A 756 -38.64 -16.69 -11.96
CA ASN A 756 -38.92 -17.62 -13.05
C ASN A 756 -40.45 -17.94 -13.05
N ALA A 757 -40.84 -19.02 -13.70
CA ALA A 757 -42.22 -19.44 -13.88
C ALA A 757 -42.51 -20.86 -13.34
N PHE A 758 -41.76 -21.31 -12.35
CA PHE A 758 -41.95 -22.62 -11.76
C PHE A 758 -43.35 -22.71 -11.10
N SER A 759 -44.15 -23.68 -11.51
CA SER A 759 -45.43 -24.03 -10.86
C SER A 759 -45.26 -25.21 -9.91
N THR A 760 -44.24 -26.02 -10.11
CA THR A 760 -43.84 -27.13 -9.26
C THR A 760 -42.41 -26.92 -8.79
N PHE A 761 -42.11 -27.36 -7.58
CA PHE A 761 -40.75 -27.19 -7.03
C PHE A 761 -39.73 -28.07 -7.77
N PRO A 762 -38.57 -27.51 -8.16
CA PRO A 762 -37.50 -28.26 -8.84
C PRO A 762 -36.63 -29.03 -7.84
N TYR A 763 -36.95 -30.32 -7.63
CA TYR A 763 -36.27 -31.13 -6.59
C TYR A 763 -34.82 -31.54 -6.90
N ALA A 764 -34.37 -31.48 -8.15
CA ALA A 764 -33.05 -31.96 -8.55
C ALA A 764 -31.92 -31.40 -7.71
N PRO A 765 -31.83 -30.06 -7.46
CA PRO A 765 -30.77 -29.49 -6.64
C PRO A 765 -30.74 -30.00 -5.20
N LEU A 766 -31.91 -30.36 -4.61
CA LEU A 766 -31.97 -30.93 -3.26
C LEU A 766 -31.32 -32.32 -3.14
N SER A 767 -30.98 -32.97 -4.24
CA SER A 767 -30.20 -34.22 -4.19
C SER A 767 -28.73 -33.99 -3.82
N VAL A 768 -28.26 -32.72 -3.85
CA VAL A 768 -26.87 -32.36 -3.60
C VAL A 768 -26.68 -32.04 -2.12
N ASP A 769 -25.99 -32.90 -1.39
CA ASP A 769 -25.80 -32.76 0.08
C ASP A 769 -25.07 -31.46 0.48
N ARG A 770 -24.30 -30.89 -0.42
CA ARG A 770 -23.52 -29.66 -0.21
C ARG A 770 -24.29 -28.39 -0.51
N LEU A 771 -25.48 -28.47 -1.04
CA LEU A 771 -26.34 -27.31 -1.30
C LEU A 771 -26.61 -26.56 -0.01
N THR A 772 -26.13 -25.35 0.10
CA THR A 772 -26.21 -24.53 1.30
C THR A 772 -27.18 -23.37 1.13
N VAL A 773 -27.27 -22.82 -0.07
CA VAL A 773 -28.12 -21.67 -0.38
C VAL A 773 -29.01 -22.01 -1.57
N MET A 774 -30.33 -21.82 -1.42
CA MET A 774 -31.27 -21.93 -2.51
C MET A 774 -32.29 -20.80 -2.47
N SER A 775 -32.44 -20.12 -3.61
CA SER A 775 -33.46 -19.09 -3.78
C SER A 775 -34.43 -19.48 -4.91
N ILE A 776 -35.72 -19.42 -4.63
CA ILE A 776 -36.82 -19.66 -5.58
C ILE A 776 -37.98 -18.67 -5.33
N ARG A 777 -37.59 -17.42 -5.12
CA ARG A 777 -38.51 -16.30 -4.93
C ARG A 777 -39.27 -15.98 -6.20
N GLN A 778 -40.43 -15.32 -6.03
CA GLN A 778 -41.10 -14.55 -7.08
C GLN A 778 -41.36 -15.34 -8.36
N GLN A 779 -41.98 -16.53 -8.23
CA GLN A 779 -42.35 -17.33 -9.40
C GLN A 779 -43.62 -16.75 -10.05
N ARG A 780 -43.50 -16.36 -11.35
CA ARG A 780 -44.59 -15.67 -12.09
C ARG A 780 -44.71 -16.23 -13.51
N ASP A 781 -45.94 -16.33 -14.00
CA ASP A 781 -46.18 -16.53 -15.43
C ASP A 781 -46.03 -15.23 -16.23
N ASP A 782 -46.23 -15.31 -17.55
CA ASP A 782 -46.11 -14.14 -18.46
C ASP A 782 -47.18 -13.07 -18.16
N GLU A 783 -48.29 -13.41 -17.52
CA GLU A 783 -49.35 -12.49 -17.06
C GLU A 783 -49.06 -11.88 -15.67
N GLY A 784 -48.00 -12.31 -15.01
CA GLY A 784 -47.58 -11.84 -13.66
C GLY A 784 -48.27 -12.55 -12.50
N ASN A 785 -49.02 -13.63 -12.76
CA ASN A 785 -49.65 -14.40 -11.70
C ASN A 785 -48.62 -15.27 -10.98
N ARG A 786 -48.80 -15.44 -9.66
CA ARG A 786 -47.96 -16.31 -8.85
C ARG A 786 -48.21 -17.78 -9.20
N THR A 787 -47.14 -18.49 -9.59
CA THR A 787 -47.25 -19.86 -10.10
C THR A 787 -46.95 -20.91 -9.04
N LEU A 788 -45.96 -20.67 -8.15
CA LEU A 788 -45.56 -21.63 -7.11
C LEU A 788 -46.49 -21.55 -5.91
N LYS A 789 -47.23 -22.62 -5.68
CA LYS A 789 -48.30 -22.70 -4.65
C LYS A 789 -48.06 -23.77 -3.61
N GLU A 790 -47.29 -24.80 -3.94
CA GLU A 790 -47.07 -25.96 -3.09
C GLU A 790 -45.71 -25.88 -2.39
N TRP A 791 -45.70 -26.27 -1.13
CA TRP A 791 -44.50 -26.38 -0.33
C TRP A 791 -43.68 -27.59 -0.78
N PRO A 792 -42.34 -27.46 -0.93
CA PRO A 792 -41.48 -28.57 -1.27
C PRO A 792 -41.38 -29.57 -0.11
N THR A 793 -41.68 -30.81 -0.37
CA THR A 793 -41.59 -31.88 0.63
C THR A 793 -40.15 -32.38 0.78
N GLY A 794 -39.81 -32.90 1.96
CA GLY A 794 -38.51 -33.51 2.20
C GLY A 794 -37.36 -32.54 2.59
N LEU A 795 -37.61 -31.25 2.69
CA LEU A 795 -36.59 -30.27 3.16
C LEU A 795 -36.03 -30.59 4.54
N TYR A 796 -36.88 -31.18 5.43
CA TYR A 796 -36.47 -31.53 6.79
C TYR A 796 -35.27 -32.48 6.85
N THR A 797 -35.09 -33.32 5.84
CA THR A 797 -34.01 -34.29 5.77
C THR A 797 -32.72 -33.72 5.16
N HIS A 798 -32.79 -32.56 4.50
CA HIS A 798 -31.63 -31.94 3.86
C HIS A 798 -30.80 -31.13 4.88
N LYS A 799 -29.69 -31.70 5.32
CA LYS A 799 -28.85 -31.12 6.39
C LYS A 799 -27.92 -30.00 5.92
N GLY A 800 -27.63 -29.93 4.64
CA GLY A 800 -26.73 -28.94 4.07
C GLY A 800 -27.35 -27.57 3.88
N LEU A 801 -28.66 -27.50 3.59
CA LEU A 801 -29.36 -26.25 3.25
C LEU A 801 -29.50 -25.36 4.50
N SER A 802 -28.76 -24.28 4.54
CA SER A 802 -28.76 -23.32 5.65
C SER A 802 -29.45 -21.99 5.33
N ALA A 803 -29.56 -21.63 4.06
CA ALA A 803 -30.29 -20.44 3.63
C ALA A 803 -31.32 -20.82 2.54
N PHE A 804 -32.57 -20.55 2.80
CA PHE A 804 -33.66 -20.88 1.88
C PHE A 804 -34.58 -19.68 1.69
N TYR A 805 -34.70 -19.22 0.47
CA TYR A 805 -35.50 -18.07 0.10
C TYR A 805 -36.65 -18.50 -0.84
N ILE A 806 -37.86 -18.44 -0.37
CA ILE A 806 -39.10 -18.83 -1.11
C ILE A 806 -40.19 -17.76 -1.02
N GLY A 807 -39.80 -16.56 -0.70
CA GLY A 807 -40.65 -15.38 -0.63
C GLY A 807 -41.33 -15.02 -1.95
N SER A 808 -42.31 -14.13 -1.89
CA SER A 808 -43.04 -13.60 -3.05
C SER A 808 -43.70 -14.64 -3.94
N ASN A 809 -44.23 -15.75 -3.36
CA ASN A 809 -44.93 -16.80 -4.04
C ASN A 809 -46.42 -16.86 -3.58
N ASP A 810 -47.15 -17.88 -3.94
CA ASP A 810 -48.55 -18.13 -3.48
C ASP A 810 -48.63 -19.43 -2.64
N LEU A 811 -47.64 -19.61 -1.78
CA LEU A 811 -47.60 -20.77 -0.88
C LEU A 811 -48.81 -20.75 0.03
N ARG A 812 -49.35 -21.94 0.27
CA ARG A 812 -50.52 -22.13 1.09
C ARG A 812 -50.18 -22.83 2.41
N LYS A 813 -51.06 -23.65 2.92
CA LYS A 813 -50.83 -24.37 4.17
C LYS A 813 -49.63 -25.31 4.07
N ILE A 814 -48.63 -25.11 4.95
CA ILE A 814 -47.48 -25.97 5.09
C ILE A 814 -47.78 -26.97 6.23
N GLU A 815 -47.86 -28.26 5.88
CA GLU A 815 -48.08 -29.35 6.82
C GLU A 815 -46.80 -30.05 7.27
N ASP A 816 -45.69 -29.82 6.55
CA ASP A 816 -44.41 -30.44 6.86
C ASP A 816 -43.70 -29.76 8.05
N THR A 817 -42.90 -30.53 8.76
CA THR A 817 -41.98 -29.99 9.78
C THR A 817 -40.93 -29.16 9.13
N ILE A 818 -40.69 -27.96 9.65
CA ILE A 818 -39.65 -27.05 9.12
C ILE A 818 -38.26 -27.57 9.51
N SER A 819 -37.33 -27.48 8.59
CA SER A 819 -35.93 -27.93 8.78
C SER A 819 -35.20 -27.07 9.82
N PRO A 820 -34.65 -27.66 10.88
CA PRO A 820 -33.87 -26.94 11.86
C PRO A 820 -32.49 -26.59 11.36
N TYR A 821 -32.09 -27.07 10.19
CA TYR A 821 -30.79 -26.77 9.55
C TYR A 821 -30.81 -25.49 8.70
N ILE A 822 -31.99 -24.97 8.35
CA ILE A 822 -32.17 -23.72 7.64
C ILE A 822 -32.05 -22.60 8.66
N LEU A 823 -30.90 -21.95 8.72
CA LEU A 823 -30.63 -20.89 9.67
C LEU A 823 -31.16 -19.52 9.21
N LEU A 824 -31.30 -19.33 7.91
CA LEU A 824 -31.89 -18.15 7.29
C LEU A 824 -33.06 -18.59 6.39
N PHE A 825 -34.25 -18.24 6.78
CA PHE A 825 -35.48 -18.69 6.11
C PHE A 825 -36.35 -17.49 5.72
N GLU A 826 -36.62 -17.32 4.43
CA GLU A 826 -37.48 -16.26 3.94
C GLU A 826 -38.76 -16.80 3.31
N ILE A 827 -39.87 -16.38 3.89
CA ILE A 827 -41.24 -16.66 3.41
C ILE A 827 -42.04 -15.39 3.15
N LYS A 828 -41.43 -14.23 3.23
CA LYS A 828 -42.05 -12.92 3.04
C LYS A 828 -42.87 -12.86 1.74
N ASP A 829 -43.94 -12.05 1.70
CA ASP A 829 -44.84 -11.88 0.55
C ASP A 829 -45.42 -13.19 -0.01
N ASN A 830 -45.88 -14.09 0.89
CA ASN A 830 -46.72 -15.21 0.60
C ASN A 830 -48.08 -14.98 1.31
N PRO A 831 -49.06 -14.32 0.68
CA PRO A 831 -50.23 -13.80 1.38
C PRO A 831 -51.16 -14.89 1.91
N ASN A 832 -51.11 -16.10 1.36
CA ASN A 832 -51.97 -17.22 1.73
C ASN A 832 -51.24 -18.29 2.56
N ILE A 833 -50.02 -18.02 3.01
CA ILE A 833 -49.22 -18.98 3.77
C ILE A 833 -49.82 -19.19 5.18
N SER A 834 -49.83 -20.44 5.61
CA SER A 834 -50.08 -20.85 6.98
C SER A 834 -49.06 -21.88 7.38
N ILE A 835 -48.27 -21.60 8.41
CA ILE A 835 -47.08 -22.38 8.79
C ILE A 835 -47.01 -22.54 10.31
N ASP A 836 -46.58 -23.73 10.76
CA ASP A 836 -46.28 -24.02 12.17
C ASP A 836 -44.74 -24.07 12.37
N LEU A 837 -44.23 -23.20 13.21
CA LEU A 837 -42.80 -23.07 13.52
C LEU A 837 -42.43 -23.62 14.91
N SER A 838 -43.32 -24.36 15.57
CA SER A 838 -43.09 -24.87 16.93
C SER A 838 -41.76 -25.60 17.11
N ASN A 839 -41.32 -26.34 16.10
CA ASN A 839 -40.09 -27.12 16.16
C ASN A 839 -38.82 -26.29 16.01
N VAL A 840 -38.87 -25.11 15.41
CA VAL A 840 -37.72 -24.21 15.21
C VAL A 840 -37.77 -22.96 16.11
N CYS A 841 -38.90 -22.73 16.78
CA CYS A 841 -39.08 -21.59 17.67
C CYS A 841 -37.97 -21.43 18.73
N PRO A 842 -37.49 -22.49 19.39
CA PRO A 842 -36.38 -22.36 20.35
C PRO A 842 -35.09 -21.79 19.72
N TYR A 843 -34.84 -22.07 18.44
CA TYR A 843 -33.67 -21.52 17.71
C TYR A 843 -33.89 -20.07 17.29
N ILE A 844 -35.13 -19.69 16.97
CA ILE A 844 -35.53 -18.30 16.70
C ILE A 844 -35.34 -17.46 17.97
N GLU A 845 -35.84 -17.93 19.13
CA GLU A 845 -35.66 -17.25 20.41
C GLU A 845 -34.19 -17.07 20.84
N MET A 846 -33.35 -18.02 20.50
CA MET A 846 -31.90 -17.94 20.76
C MET A 846 -31.13 -17.11 19.72
N GLY A 847 -31.77 -16.63 18.66
CA GLY A 847 -31.14 -15.89 17.59
C GLY A 847 -30.27 -16.72 16.62
N TYR A 848 -30.41 -18.03 16.62
CA TYR A 848 -29.71 -18.93 15.69
C TYR A 848 -30.48 -19.20 14.39
N TYR A 849 -31.72 -18.80 14.33
CA TYR A 849 -32.63 -19.02 13.20
C TYR A 849 -33.26 -17.68 12.84
N GLU A 850 -32.90 -17.14 11.67
CA GLU A 850 -33.46 -15.90 11.17
C GLU A 850 -34.67 -16.19 10.25
N LEU A 851 -35.85 -15.66 10.61
CA LEU A 851 -37.04 -15.73 9.78
C LEU A 851 -37.33 -14.35 9.16
N ILE A 852 -37.44 -14.31 7.83
CA ILE A 852 -37.88 -13.12 7.10
C ILE A 852 -39.34 -13.35 6.65
N TYR A 853 -40.29 -12.60 7.23
CA TYR A 853 -41.74 -12.79 7.05
C TYR A 853 -42.50 -11.46 7.09
N ASP A 854 -43.81 -11.50 6.79
CA ASP A 854 -44.69 -10.36 6.97
C ASP A 854 -45.60 -10.60 8.17
N SER A 855 -45.90 -9.57 8.96
CA SER A 855 -46.75 -9.62 10.14
C SER A 855 -48.21 -10.05 9.85
N THR A 856 -48.62 -10.04 8.58
CA THR A 856 -49.96 -10.46 8.12
C THR A 856 -50.08 -11.97 7.83
N GLN A 857 -48.95 -12.68 7.85
CA GLN A 857 -48.92 -14.11 7.55
C GLN A 857 -49.42 -14.95 8.76
N ASP A 858 -50.10 -16.10 8.49
CA ASP A 858 -50.55 -17.03 9.53
C ASP A 858 -49.36 -17.90 10.00
N ILE A 859 -48.57 -17.36 10.95
CA ILE A 859 -47.44 -18.05 11.57
C ILE A 859 -47.86 -18.49 12.97
N ARG A 860 -47.71 -19.79 13.23
CA ARG A 860 -48.11 -20.41 14.48
C ARG A 860 -46.96 -21.11 15.17
N GLY A 861 -47.08 -21.34 16.48
CA GLY A 861 -46.17 -22.15 17.26
C GLY A 861 -44.88 -21.43 17.69
N CYS A 862 -44.81 -20.07 17.55
CA CYS A 862 -43.67 -19.29 18.05
C CYS A 862 -44.12 -17.91 18.51
N ASP A 863 -44.27 -17.75 19.82
CA ASP A 863 -44.75 -16.49 20.43
C ASP A 863 -43.75 -15.36 20.33
N ALA A 864 -42.48 -15.69 20.17
CA ALA A 864 -41.40 -14.69 20.00
C ALA A 864 -41.55 -13.81 18.76
N LEU A 865 -42.26 -14.28 17.73
CA LEU A 865 -42.53 -13.55 16.49
C LEU A 865 -43.74 -12.62 16.57
N ASN A 866 -44.52 -12.68 17.66
CA ASN A 866 -45.74 -11.90 17.85
C ASN A 866 -45.55 -10.66 18.76
N LEU A 867 -44.31 -10.28 19.06
CA LEU A 867 -43.99 -9.23 20.03
C LEU A 867 -43.69 -7.85 19.40
N ASP A 868 -43.86 -7.68 18.07
CA ASP A 868 -43.71 -6.40 17.40
C ASP A 868 -45.02 -5.77 16.96
#